data_19c006ffe264984af1a05e709dd2de96
#
_entry.id   19c006ffe264984af1a05e709dd2de96
#
_cell.length_a   1.000
_cell.length_b   1.000
_cell.length_c   1.000
_cell.angle_alpha   90.00
_cell.angle_beta   90.00
_cell.angle_gamma   90.00
#
_symmetry.space_group_name_H-M   'P 1'
#
loop_
_entity.id
_entity.type
_entity.pdbx_description
1 polymer ?
#
loop_
_entity_poly.entity_id
_entity_poly.type
_entity_poly.pdbx_seq_one_letter_code
_entity_poly.pdbx_strand_id
1 'polypeptide(L)'
;MLNNRNVLAGFIVFFILLITGKQVTGQEVETGVSKKLAIYRKSVISRVHYALEFDIPSKRADKIVAMETMSFNLSENKRVLQLDFKEDKAKLWKLKVNGKVIPIQHHDEHLLIEARYLKKGANQVKIEFQSGEAALNRNADYLYTLFVPDRARTVFPCFDQPDLKATYGLTLKVPADWKAMANGPLKDSVLASGRKTCRFATSDTLSTYLFSFVAGKFEQQVGKVGPMRSDFLYRETDTAKINNSMNEIFKIHSDALKYFEDWTAIPYPFRKFDFAAIPDFQFGGMEHVGAIQYKASTLFLDGTATKDQLNSRSNLIAHETAHMWFGDLVTMTWFTDVWMKEVFANFMADKSAEGSVGKAVFDLKFLVDHFPAAYGVDRTTGSNPIRQDLDNLKDAGTMYGNIIYHKAPIMMQQLERLMGKEKFQQGVREYLRKFTNNNASWPDLINILDKYADADLQQWNKVWVNEPGRPVVDYTMEKKNGKISKFIIKQGAEYGGARIWPQFFEMTLYYQGYSKEVTVNLNAAQTELKEAEGMDVPLFVLFNSSGQGYGLWPSDRAMFNHLYTIDQPVSRASAYISLYENMLNGRYVKPAELLNLFVEGLSKETEELNLKLMTNYIGTIYWEFLSPTDRAALSELLENKIWSAMLVQTKANHKKLLFKTYQDVFLTKEAGDRLYQVWKSQTAPEGVKLSEDDYTSLAFSMALRPGRDSTLMKEQLSRINNTDRKKRFEFIMPALSSDVVERDQFFKSLELKVNREKESNVGAALYYLHHPLRQSTSVKYLPKSLEMLEEIQTTGDIFFPQNWLQTTFGYYQSEEAAQIVTDFLKKHPNYNPKLRAKVLQTADNLFRARRLLK
;
A
#
# COMPACT_ATOMS: atom_id res chain seq x y z
N MET A 1 75.57 -43.85 9.90
CA MET A 1 76.02 -44.79 8.84
C MET A 1 75.24 -44.51 7.59
N LEU A 2 75.95 -44.11 6.57
CA LEU A 2 75.74 -44.27 5.13
C LEU A 2 74.39 -43.94 4.54
N ASN A 3 74.26 -42.81 3.84
CA ASN A 3 74.53 -42.69 2.38
C ASN A 3 73.57 -43.48 1.50
N ASN A 4 72.71 -42.77 0.73
CA ASN A 4 73.01 -42.64 -0.72
C ASN A 4 72.03 -41.63 -1.42
N ARG A 5 72.67 -40.76 -2.18
CA ARG A 5 72.18 -39.92 -3.26
C ARG A 5 71.71 -40.81 -4.41
N ASN A 6 70.61 -40.45 -5.05
CA ASN A 6 70.52 -40.59 -6.46
C ASN A 6 69.72 -39.46 -7.13
N VAL A 7 70.45 -38.84 -8.05
CA VAL A 7 70.00 -37.83 -8.96
C VAL A 7 69.12 -38.50 -10.02
N LEU A 8 67.91 -37.90 -10.29
CA LEU A 8 67.27 -38.13 -11.58
C LEU A 8 66.76 -36.80 -12.12
N ALA A 9 67.41 -36.41 -13.21
CA ALA A 9 66.97 -35.33 -14.05
C ALA A 9 65.63 -35.67 -14.72
N GLY A 10 64.67 -34.90 -14.58
CA GLY A 10 63.37 -35.06 -15.21
C GLY A 10 62.90 -33.80 -15.90
N PHE A 11 62.73 -33.86 -17.13
CA PHE A 11 62.26 -32.92 -18.13
C PHE A 11 61.23 -31.91 -17.61
N ILE A 12 61.53 -30.63 -17.67
CA ILE A 12 60.59 -29.55 -17.62
C ILE A 12 59.96 -29.43 -19.02
N VAL A 13 58.74 -29.98 -19.16
CA VAL A 13 57.89 -29.70 -20.29
C VAL A 13 57.16 -28.42 -20.01
N PHE A 14 57.59 -27.35 -20.64
CA PHE A 14 56.86 -26.06 -20.68
C PHE A 14 55.59 -26.26 -21.52
N PHE A 15 54.47 -26.57 -20.86
CA PHE A 15 53.15 -26.43 -21.44
C PHE A 15 52.79 -24.93 -21.45
N ILE A 16 53.09 -24.25 -22.55
CA ILE A 16 52.52 -22.95 -22.84
C ILE A 16 51.04 -23.21 -23.15
N LEU A 17 50.19 -23.14 -22.14
CA LEU A 17 48.77 -22.94 -22.29
C LEU A 17 48.57 -21.54 -22.90
N LEU A 18 48.39 -21.49 -24.17
CA LEU A 18 47.75 -20.39 -24.89
C LEU A 18 46.31 -20.27 -24.31
N ILE A 19 46.15 -19.57 -23.21
CA ILE A 19 44.91 -19.03 -22.80
C ILE A 19 44.56 -17.96 -23.84
N THR A 20 43.92 -18.37 -24.93
CA THR A 20 43.15 -17.44 -25.74
C THR A 20 42.09 -16.90 -24.84
N GLY A 21 42.39 -15.79 -24.21
CA GLY A 21 41.39 -14.98 -23.49
C GLY A 21 40.31 -14.62 -24.49
N LYS A 22 39.24 -15.41 -24.55
CA LYS A 22 37.97 -14.88 -24.97
C LYS A 22 37.67 -13.76 -23.99
N GLN A 23 37.95 -12.54 -24.38
CA GLN A 23 37.32 -11.38 -23.78
C GLN A 23 35.83 -11.62 -23.94
N VAL A 24 35.18 -12.08 -22.86
CA VAL A 24 33.73 -12.09 -22.75
C VAL A 24 33.29 -10.62 -22.66
N THR A 25 33.20 -9.98 -23.82
CA THR A 25 32.66 -8.63 -23.99
C THR A 25 31.11 -8.66 -24.04
N GLY A 26 30.48 -9.73 -23.60
CA GLY A 26 29.02 -9.83 -23.50
C GLY A 26 28.58 -9.44 -22.11
N GLN A 27 27.86 -8.35 -22.00
CA GLN A 27 27.02 -8.11 -20.83
C GLN A 27 26.03 -9.26 -20.78
N GLU A 28 26.01 -9.99 -19.67
CA GLU A 28 25.07 -11.09 -19.43
C GLU A 28 23.64 -10.56 -19.55
N VAL A 29 22.80 -11.18 -20.37
CA VAL A 29 21.39 -10.85 -20.52
C VAL A 29 20.66 -11.68 -19.49
N GLU A 30 19.97 -11.04 -18.57
CA GLU A 30 19.18 -11.67 -17.51
C GLU A 30 17.76 -11.10 -17.49
N THR A 31 16.79 -11.93 -17.12
CA THR A 31 15.38 -11.53 -17.04
C THR A 31 15.17 -10.37 -16.08
N GLY A 32 14.40 -9.36 -16.50
CA GLY A 32 14.16 -8.16 -15.72
C GLY A 32 15.26 -7.11 -15.87
N VAL A 33 15.13 -6.01 -15.16
CA VAL A 33 16.13 -4.94 -15.18
C VAL A 33 16.99 -5.03 -13.93
N SER A 34 18.22 -5.52 -14.09
CA SER A 34 19.14 -5.59 -12.97
C SER A 34 19.73 -4.22 -12.64
N LYS A 35 20.09 -4.02 -11.37
CA LYS A 35 20.77 -2.81 -10.91
C LYS A 35 22.07 -2.54 -11.68
N LYS A 36 22.79 -3.61 -12.03
CA LYS A 36 24.00 -3.53 -12.83
C LYS A 36 23.73 -3.00 -14.24
N LEU A 37 22.66 -3.49 -14.90
CA LEU A 37 22.22 -3.01 -16.20
C LEU A 37 21.80 -1.53 -16.13
N ALA A 38 21.02 -1.17 -15.10
CA ALA A 38 20.56 0.20 -14.91
C ALA A 38 21.72 1.19 -14.74
N ILE A 39 22.71 0.86 -13.89
CA ILE A 39 23.92 1.68 -13.69
C ILE A 39 24.68 1.86 -15.00
N TYR A 40 24.87 0.78 -15.80
CA TYR A 40 25.51 0.89 -17.10
C TYR A 40 24.74 1.82 -18.03
N ARG A 41 23.43 1.61 -18.18
CA ARG A 41 22.57 2.45 -19.05
C ARG A 41 22.65 3.92 -18.65
N LYS A 42 22.54 4.22 -17.35
CA LYS A 42 22.63 5.58 -16.83
C LYS A 42 23.95 6.25 -17.17
N SER A 43 25.06 5.48 -17.20
CA SER A 43 26.39 6.02 -17.52
C SER A 43 26.58 6.36 -19.01
N VAL A 44 25.79 5.74 -19.90
CA VAL A 44 26.00 5.88 -21.35
C VAL A 44 24.83 6.52 -22.08
N ILE A 45 23.61 6.49 -21.55
CA ILE A 45 22.39 6.96 -22.21
C ILE A 45 21.97 8.32 -21.65
N SER A 46 21.55 9.22 -22.52
CA SER A 46 20.98 10.51 -22.14
C SER A 46 19.98 11.02 -23.18
N ARG A 47 19.17 12.03 -22.81
CA ARG A 47 18.21 12.72 -23.68
C ARG A 47 17.25 11.77 -24.37
N VAL A 48 16.61 10.89 -23.59
CA VAL A 48 15.64 9.92 -24.13
C VAL A 48 14.33 10.62 -24.44
N HIS A 49 13.79 10.33 -25.62
CA HIS A 49 12.48 10.78 -26.05
C HIS A 49 11.74 9.63 -26.73
N TYR A 50 10.51 9.37 -26.33
CA TYR A 50 9.61 8.39 -26.92
C TYR A 50 8.49 9.11 -27.68
N ALA A 51 8.32 8.81 -28.97
CA ALA A 51 7.13 9.17 -29.74
C ALA A 51 6.33 7.89 -29.97
N LEU A 52 5.19 7.76 -29.28
CA LEU A 52 4.37 6.57 -29.22
C LEU A 52 3.03 6.79 -29.94
N GLU A 53 2.60 5.81 -30.71
CA GLU A 53 1.28 5.76 -31.32
C GLU A 53 0.63 4.41 -30.99
N PHE A 54 -0.60 4.45 -30.40
CA PHE A 54 -1.40 3.26 -30.12
C PHE A 54 -2.72 3.33 -30.87
N ASP A 55 -3.05 2.28 -31.62
CA ASP A 55 -4.35 2.09 -32.25
C ASP A 55 -5.19 1.16 -31.39
N ILE A 56 -6.10 1.73 -30.61
CA ILE A 56 -6.92 1.03 -29.62
C ILE A 56 -8.29 0.73 -30.23
N PRO A 57 -8.57 -0.54 -30.61
CA PRO A 57 -9.82 -0.92 -31.22
C PRO A 57 -11.00 -0.92 -30.23
N SER A 58 -12.24 -0.83 -30.76
CA SER A 58 -13.45 -0.83 -29.95
C SER A 58 -13.73 -2.16 -29.26
N LYS A 59 -13.33 -3.29 -29.88
CA LYS A 59 -13.52 -4.61 -29.28
C LYS A 59 -12.30 -4.97 -28.44
N ARG A 60 -12.53 -5.36 -27.18
CA ARG A 60 -11.45 -5.77 -26.27
C ARG A 60 -10.62 -6.93 -26.82
N ALA A 61 -11.21 -7.86 -27.55
CA ALA A 61 -10.49 -9.02 -28.11
C ALA A 61 -9.53 -8.66 -29.25
N ASP A 62 -9.68 -7.48 -29.87
CA ASP A 62 -8.84 -7.07 -30.98
C ASP A 62 -7.48 -6.55 -30.44
N LYS A 63 -6.42 -6.85 -31.19
CA LYS A 63 -5.05 -6.49 -30.86
C LYS A 63 -4.83 -4.97 -30.94
N ILE A 64 -4.05 -4.43 -30.02
CA ILE A 64 -3.57 -3.05 -30.08
C ILE A 64 -2.28 -3.01 -30.90
N VAL A 65 -2.36 -2.37 -32.06
CA VAL A 65 -1.18 -2.09 -32.91
C VAL A 65 -0.52 -0.83 -32.42
N ALA A 66 0.80 -0.85 -32.33
CA ALA A 66 1.57 0.29 -31.86
C ALA A 66 2.80 0.56 -32.73
N MET A 67 3.19 1.83 -32.75
CA MET A 67 4.44 2.29 -33.37
C MET A 67 5.18 3.17 -32.38
N GLU A 68 6.49 3.01 -32.35
CA GLU A 68 7.38 3.80 -31.52
C GLU A 68 8.53 4.38 -32.37
N THR A 69 8.86 5.64 -32.09
CA THR A 69 10.14 6.24 -32.49
C THR A 69 10.82 6.72 -31.22
N MET A 70 11.86 6.03 -30.82
CA MET A 70 12.71 6.40 -29.69
C MET A 70 13.96 7.12 -30.18
N SER A 71 14.30 8.25 -29.54
CA SER A 71 15.53 9.00 -29.78
C SER A 71 16.33 9.14 -28.50
N PHE A 72 17.63 8.97 -28.52
CA PHE A 72 18.52 9.09 -27.38
C PHE A 72 19.97 9.36 -27.81
N ASN A 73 20.79 9.83 -26.87
CA ASN A 73 22.23 9.98 -27.09
C ASN A 73 23.01 8.88 -26.35
N LEU A 74 24.06 8.37 -27.00
CA LEU A 74 25.06 7.49 -26.40
C LEU A 74 26.40 8.21 -26.22
N SER A 75 27.02 8.10 -25.04
CA SER A 75 28.39 8.53 -24.79
C SER A 75 29.42 7.59 -25.44
N GLU A 76 29.07 6.30 -25.58
CA GLU A 76 29.83 5.26 -26.28
C GLU A 76 28.87 4.22 -26.90
N ASN A 77 29.39 3.44 -27.89
CA ASN A 77 28.65 2.36 -28.55
C ASN A 77 29.46 1.04 -28.60
N LYS A 78 30.04 0.66 -27.46
CA LYS A 78 30.94 -0.52 -27.40
C LYS A 78 30.22 -1.83 -27.07
N ARG A 79 29.02 -1.76 -26.49
CA ARG A 79 28.25 -2.92 -26.02
C ARG A 79 26.92 -3.05 -26.75
N VAL A 80 26.35 -4.24 -26.69
CA VAL A 80 24.95 -4.47 -27.07
C VAL A 80 24.04 -3.62 -26.18
N LEU A 81 23.12 -2.88 -26.79
CA LEU A 81 22.11 -2.12 -26.10
C LEU A 81 20.92 -3.05 -25.85
N GLN A 82 20.52 -3.19 -24.61
CA GLN A 82 19.33 -3.91 -24.20
C GLN A 82 18.18 -2.90 -24.04
N LEU A 83 17.05 -3.15 -24.69
CA LEU A 83 15.81 -2.38 -24.58
C LEU A 83 14.76 -3.33 -24.02
N ASP A 84 14.09 -2.95 -22.95
CA ASP A 84 13.21 -3.84 -22.20
C ASP A 84 11.87 -3.99 -22.92
N PHE A 85 11.43 -5.23 -23.11
CA PHE A 85 10.11 -5.56 -23.64
C PHE A 85 9.70 -6.96 -23.15
N LYS A 86 8.82 -6.99 -22.15
CA LYS A 86 8.36 -8.21 -21.46
C LYS A 86 7.16 -8.84 -22.17
N GLU A 87 7.34 -9.12 -23.44
CA GLU A 87 6.33 -9.76 -24.28
C GLU A 87 6.98 -10.74 -25.26
N ASP A 88 6.18 -11.58 -25.92
CA ASP A 88 6.70 -12.53 -26.90
C ASP A 88 7.33 -11.81 -28.09
N LYS A 89 8.45 -12.36 -28.59
CA LYS A 89 9.16 -11.88 -29.79
C LYS A 89 8.21 -11.72 -30.99
N ALA A 90 7.20 -12.57 -31.12
CA ALA A 90 6.24 -12.52 -32.23
C ALA A 90 5.42 -11.22 -32.26
N LYS A 91 5.38 -10.48 -31.15
CA LYS A 91 4.75 -9.16 -31.09
C LYS A 91 5.61 -8.04 -31.68
N LEU A 92 6.91 -8.27 -31.95
CA LEU A 92 7.82 -7.32 -32.61
C LEU A 92 7.84 -7.60 -34.11
N TRP A 93 7.42 -6.63 -34.93
CA TRP A 93 7.23 -6.86 -36.35
C TRP A 93 8.34 -6.25 -37.21
N LYS A 94 8.84 -5.07 -36.83
CA LYS A 94 9.87 -4.37 -37.55
C LYS A 94 10.73 -3.52 -36.64
N LEU A 95 12.03 -3.63 -36.83
CA LEU A 95 13.04 -2.86 -36.11
C LEU A 95 13.93 -2.10 -37.09
N LYS A 96 13.98 -0.77 -36.93
CA LYS A 96 14.85 0.10 -37.72
C LYS A 96 15.71 0.94 -36.80
N VAL A 97 17.01 0.86 -36.98
CA VAL A 97 18.00 1.63 -36.18
C VAL A 97 18.80 2.54 -37.11
N ASN A 98 18.82 3.84 -36.78
CA ASN A 98 19.50 4.88 -37.55
C ASN A 98 19.23 4.81 -39.08
N GLY A 99 17.99 4.52 -39.44
CA GLY A 99 17.54 4.41 -40.83
C GLY A 99 17.68 3.03 -41.45
N LYS A 100 18.36 2.07 -40.82
CA LYS A 100 18.56 0.68 -41.36
C LYS A 100 17.58 -0.28 -40.67
N VAL A 101 16.92 -1.13 -41.44
CA VAL A 101 16.18 -2.29 -40.92
C VAL A 101 17.18 -3.34 -40.48
N ILE A 102 17.01 -3.86 -39.28
CA ILE A 102 17.91 -4.87 -38.68
C ILE A 102 17.08 -6.07 -38.18
N PRO A 103 17.72 -7.26 -38.04
CA PRO A 103 17.06 -8.43 -37.47
C PRO A 103 16.63 -8.18 -36.01
N ILE A 104 15.46 -8.71 -35.64
CA ILE A 104 14.96 -8.68 -34.28
C ILE A 104 15.61 -9.80 -33.47
N GLN A 105 16.40 -9.44 -32.48
CA GLN A 105 16.95 -10.33 -31.47
C GLN A 105 16.29 -10.00 -30.13
N HIS A 106 15.56 -10.97 -29.56
CA HIS A 106 14.82 -10.78 -28.32
C HIS A 106 15.07 -11.99 -27.40
N HIS A 107 15.63 -11.74 -26.22
CA HIS A 107 15.97 -12.74 -25.22
C HIS A 107 15.74 -12.18 -23.82
N ASP A 108 15.24 -13.00 -22.90
CA ASP A 108 15.10 -12.67 -21.47
C ASP A 108 14.45 -11.30 -21.22
N GLU A 109 13.33 -11.04 -21.92
CA GLU A 109 12.57 -9.78 -21.83
C GLU A 109 13.28 -8.54 -22.42
N HIS A 110 14.35 -8.73 -23.22
CA HIS A 110 15.11 -7.65 -23.84
C HIS A 110 15.17 -7.76 -25.37
N LEU A 111 14.94 -6.65 -26.05
CA LEU A 111 15.28 -6.44 -27.45
C LEU A 111 16.74 -5.99 -27.53
N LEU A 112 17.57 -6.77 -28.21
CA LEU A 112 18.99 -6.56 -28.28
C LEU A 112 19.39 -5.83 -29.58
N ILE A 113 20.13 -4.71 -29.43
CA ILE A 113 20.63 -3.92 -30.53
C ILE A 113 22.17 -3.96 -30.50
N GLU A 114 22.77 -4.62 -31.47
CA GLU A 114 24.22 -4.74 -31.55
C GLU A 114 24.90 -3.38 -31.74
N ALA A 115 26.08 -3.22 -31.16
CA ALA A 115 26.88 -1.99 -31.21
C ALA A 115 27.16 -1.47 -32.64
N ARG A 116 27.29 -2.36 -33.65
CA ARG A 116 27.51 -1.96 -35.04
C ARG A 116 26.39 -1.16 -35.68
N TYR A 117 25.17 -1.20 -35.14
CA TYR A 117 24.03 -0.43 -35.62
C TYR A 117 23.88 0.92 -34.89
N LEU A 118 24.59 1.07 -33.79
CA LEU A 118 24.58 2.26 -32.93
C LEU A 118 25.77 3.19 -33.25
N LYS A 119 25.67 4.42 -32.86
CA LYS A 119 26.76 5.41 -32.98
C LYS A 119 26.91 6.21 -31.69
N LYS A 120 28.09 6.68 -31.42
CA LYS A 120 28.28 7.71 -30.37
C LYS A 120 27.51 8.98 -30.78
N GLY A 121 26.82 9.61 -29.85
CA GLY A 121 25.93 10.73 -30.08
C GLY A 121 24.48 10.28 -30.31
N ALA A 122 23.77 11.00 -31.16
CA ALA A 122 22.34 10.81 -31.40
C ALA A 122 22.02 9.51 -32.14
N ASN A 123 21.09 8.74 -31.58
CA ASN A 123 20.55 7.51 -32.19
C ASN A 123 19.03 7.61 -32.28
N GLN A 124 18.46 6.89 -33.25
CA GLN A 124 17.02 6.74 -33.42
C GLN A 124 16.68 5.26 -33.66
N VAL A 125 15.70 4.78 -32.92
CA VAL A 125 15.14 3.42 -33.05
C VAL A 125 13.66 3.55 -33.39
N LYS A 126 13.20 2.86 -34.45
CA LYS A 126 11.77 2.77 -34.80
C LYS A 126 11.33 1.33 -34.71
N ILE A 127 10.19 1.10 -34.07
CA ILE A 127 9.64 -0.23 -33.82
C ILE A 127 8.18 -0.24 -34.20
N GLU A 128 7.75 -1.25 -34.96
CA GLU A 128 6.35 -1.58 -35.20
C GLU A 128 6.05 -2.85 -34.42
N PHE A 129 5.01 -2.84 -33.56
CA PHE A 129 4.77 -3.94 -32.63
C PHE A 129 3.29 -4.05 -32.22
N GLN A 130 2.93 -5.20 -31.68
CA GLN A 130 1.69 -5.37 -30.93
C GLN A 130 1.96 -5.02 -29.46
N SER A 131 1.19 -4.10 -28.91
CA SER A 131 1.26 -3.76 -27.49
C SER A 131 0.89 -4.94 -26.62
N GLY A 132 1.58 -5.12 -25.50
CA GLY A 132 1.10 -5.95 -24.40
C GLY A 132 -0.04 -5.26 -23.66
N GLU A 133 -0.78 -6.03 -22.86
CA GLU A 133 -1.96 -5.51 -22.16
C GLU A 133 -1.87 -5.63 -20.63
N ALA A 134 -0.79 -6.23 -20.10
CA ALA A 134 -0.67 -6.53 -18.67
C ALA A 134 -0.75 -5.28 -17.76
N ALA A 135 -0.32 -4.12 -18.26
CA ALA A 135 -0.38 -2.84 -17.55
C ALA A 135 -1.28 -1.79 -18.20
N LEU A 136 -2.10 -2.19 -19.18
CA LEU A 136 -3.12 -1.33 -19.79
C LEU A 136 -4.48 -1.39 -19.11
N ASN A 137 -4.72 -2.32 -18.23
CA ASN A 137 -5.97 -2.46 -17.48
C ASN A 137 -7.22 -2.26 -18.35
N ARG A 138 -7.28 -3.00 -19.48
CA ARG A 138 -8.26 -2.80 -20.54
C ARG A 138 -9.62 -3.40 -20.20
N ASN A 139 -10.66 -2.58 -20.25
CA ASN A 139 -12.08 -2.96 -20.17
C ASN A 139 -12.75 -2.87 -21.54
N ALA A 140 -14.04 -3.23 -21.62
CA ALA A 140 -14.83 -3.09 -22.83
C ALA A 140 -15.04 -1.61 -23.22
N ASP A 141 -15.19 -0.73 -22.24
CA ASP A 141 -15.58 0.67 -22.42
C ASP A 141 -14.49 1.67 -22.05
N TYR A 142 -13.38 1.23 -21.47
CA TYR A 142 -12.26 2.08 -21.09
C TYR A 142 -10.99 1.27 -20.84
N LEU A 143 -9.87 1.97 -20.77
CA LEU A 143 -8.59 1.47 -20.30
C LEU A 143 -7.83 2.56 -19.57
N TYR A 144 -6.88 2.15 -18.75
CA TYR A 144 -5.93 3.02 -18.07
C TYR A 144 -4.58 2.32 -17.92
N THR A 145 -3.51 3.10 -17.92
CA THR A 145 -2.15 2.56 -17.73
C THR A 145 -1.78 2.59 -16.25
N LEU A 146 -0.99 1.57 -15.82
CA LEU A 146 -0.44 1.48 -14.49
C LEU A 146 0.94 0.80 -14.56
N PHE A 147 1.99 1.62 -14.72
CA PHE A 147 3.34 1.13 -15.06
C PHE A 147 4.29 0.94 -13.88
N VAL A 148 3.89 1.35 -12.69
CA VAL A 148 4.68 1.10 -11.48
C VAL A 148 4.75 -0.41 -11.17
N PRO A 149 5.88 -0.97 -10.76
CA PRO A 149 7.19 -0.34 -10.63
C PRO A 149 8.04 -0.37 -11.92
N ASP A 150 7.92 -1.39 -12.77
CA ASP A 150 8.72 -1.67 -13.98
C ASP A 150 7.85 -2.32 -15.07
N ARG A 151 6.59 -1.87 -15.20
CA ARG A 151 5.59 -2.50 -16.06
C ARG A 151 5.38 -1.78 -17.40
N ALA A 152 6.07 -0.65 -17.67
CA ALA A 152 6.02 0.01 -18.96
C ALA A 152 6.52 -0.94 -20.07
N ARG A 153 7.53 -1.73 -19.80
CA ARG A 153 8.08 -2.77 -20.69
C ARG A 153 7.09 -3.90 -21.01
N THR A 154 5.97 -4.01 -20.33
CA THR A 154 4.87 -4.94 -20.69
C THR A 154 3.93 -4.36 -21.74
N VAL A 155 4.13 -3.09 -22.13
CA VAL A 155 3.25 -2.37 -23.06
C VAL A 155 4.00 -1.89 -24.29
N PHE A 156 5.21 -1.34 -24.13
CA PHE A 156 6.05 -0.86 -25.21
C PHE A 156 7.55 -1.06 -24.89
N PRO A 157 8.40 -1.20 -25.90
CA PRO A 157 9.85 -1.28 -25.70
C PRO A 157 10.42 0.00 -25.07
N CYS A 158 11.15 -0.09 -23.95
CA CYS A 158 11.67 1.10 -23.27
C CYS A 158 12.92 0.80 -22.43
N PHE A 159 13.51 1.82 -21.85
CA PHE A 159 14.48 1.70 -20.76
C PHE A 159 13.72 1.81 -19.45
N ASP A 160 13.21 0.71 -18.91
CA ASP A 160 12.29 0.70 -17.79
C ASP A 160 13.01 0.79 -16.44
N GLN A 161 13.60 1.96 -16.16
CA GLN A 161 14.29 2.25 -14.91
C GLN A 161 14.03 3.70 -14.47
N PRO A 162 13.99 3.98 -13.15
CA PRO A 162 13.52 5.27 -12.64
C PRO A 162 14.46 6.44 -12.95
N ASP A 163 15.76 6.20 -13.13
CA ASP A 163 16.77 7.24 -13.28
C ASP A 163 17.11 7.58 -14.75
N LEU A 164 16.46 6.95 -15.70
CA LEU A 164 16.48 7.34 -17.10
C LEU A 164 15.19 8.10 -17.47
N LYS A 165 15.01 9.28 -16.90
CA LYS A 165 13.87 10.15 -17.21
C LYS A 165 13.85 10.52 -18.70
N ALA A 166 12.67 10.52 -19.29
CA ALA A 166 12.43 10.79 -20.70
C ALA A 166 11.25 11.74 -20.91
N THR A 167 11.10 12.23 -22.13
CA THR A 167 9.90 12.93 -22.58
C THR A 167 9.09 12.04 -23.51
N TYR A 168 7.75 12.22 -23.51
CA TYR A 168 6.82 11.37 -24.25
C TYR A 168 5.91 12.19 -25.16
N GLY A 169 5.96 11.92 -26.45
CA GLY A 169 4.93 12.32 -27.44
C GLY A 169 3.96 11.18 -27.62
N LEU A 170 2.65 11.42 -27.50
CA LEU A 170 1.64 10.38 -27.57
C LEU A 170 0.58 10.71 -28.62
N THR A 171 0.25 9.70 -29.45
CA THR A 171 -0.92 9.71 -30.33
C THR A 171 -1.78 8.50 -30.00
N LEU A 172 -3.05 8.71 -29.71
CA LEU A 172 -4.03 7.65 -29.48
C LEU A 172 -5.08 7.65 -30.58
N LYS A 173 -5.28 6.52 -31.25
CA LYS A 173 -6.43 6.27 -32.11
C LYS A 173 -7.45 5.44 -31.32
N VAL A 174 -8.61 6.01 -31.03
CA VAL A 174 -9.64 5.42 -30.15
C VAL A 174 -11.01 5.41 -30.85
N PRO A 175 -12.02 4.67 -30.36
CA PRO A 175 -13.40 4.82 -30.82
C PRO A 175 -13.88 6.27 -30.75
N ALA A 176 -14.81 6.64 -31.64
CA ALA A 176 -15.26 8.02 -31.83
C ALA A 176 -15.85 8.66 -30.55
N ASP A 177 -16.55 7.85 -29.75
CA ASP A 177 -17.23 8.25 -28.51
C ASP A 177 -16.34 8.26 -27.26
N TRP A 178 -15.07 7.85 -27.41
CA TRP A 178 -14.13 7.82 -26.30
C TRP A 178 -13.47 9.19 -26.05
N LYS A 179 -13.25 9.50 -24.79
CA LYS A 179 -12.38 10.60 -24.34
C LYS A 179 -11.02 10.04 -23.98
N ALA A 180 -9.99 10.87 -24.03
CA ALA A 180 -8.63 10.46 -23.68
C ALA A 180 -7.90 11.56 -22.90
N MET A 181 -7.04 11.15 -21.99
CA MET A 181 -6.16 11.98 -21.17
C MET A 181 -4.77 11.34 -21.13
N ALA A 182 -3.73 12.16 -21.11
CA ALA A 182 -2.34 11.71 -20.98
C ALA A 182 -1.51 12.73 -20.19
N ASN A 183 -0.23 12.46 -19.94
CA ASN A 183 0.66 13.38 -19.22
C ASN A 183 0.77 14.75 -19.93
N GLY A 184 0.92 14.77 -21.26
CA GLY A 184 0.93 16.01 -22.03
C GLY A 184 -0.47 16.57 -22.29
N PRO A 185 -0.63 17.89 -22.48
CA PRO A 185 -1.91 18.48 -22.90
C PRO A 185 -2.38 17.93 -24.24
N LEU A 186 -3.71 17.78 -24.41
CA LEU A 186 -4.29 17.47 -25.72
C LEU A 186 -4.04 18.62 -26.67
N LYS A 187 -3.32 18.38 -27.77
CA LYS A 187 -2.99 19.37 -28.78
C LYS A 187 -4.11 19.50 -29.81
N ASP A 188 -4.56 18.37 -30.33
CA ASP A 188 -5.66 18.28 -31.27
C ASP A 188 -6.34 16.91 -31.23
N SER A 189 -7.58 16.85 -31.75
CA SER A 189 -8.28 15.60 -32.01
C SER A 189 -9.01 15.66 -33.35
N VAL A 190 -8.86 14.61 -34.16
CA VAL A 190 -9.48 14.50 -35.49
C VAL A 190 -10.36 13.28 -35.50
N LEU A 191 -11.63 13.47 -35.92
CA LEU A 191 -12.60 12.41 -36.15
C LEU A 191 -12.58 12.03 -37.61
N ALA A 192 -12.29 10.78 -37.94
CA ALA A 192 -12.29 10.26 -39.31
C ALA A 192 -12.70 8.78 -39.31
N SER A 193 -13.57 8.38 -40.25
CA SER A 193 -13.98 6.98 -40.42
C SER A 193 -14.46 6.28 -39.14
N GLY A 194 -15.20 6.98 -38.29
CA GLY A 194 -15.72 6.43 -37.02
C GLY A 194 -14.66 6.24 -35.91
N ARG A 195 -13.43 6.77 -36.11
CA ARG A 195 -12.31 6.74 -35.16
C ARG A 195 -11.86 8.15 -34.84
N LYS A 196 -11.44 8.35 -33.61
CA LYS A 196 -10.87 9.61 -33.12
C LYS A 196 -9.36 9.45 -32.92
N THR A 197 -8.58 10.33 -33.55
CA THR A 197 -7.14 10.42 -33.34
C THR A 197 -6.87 11.60 -32.41
N CYS A 198 -6.40 11.32 -31.20
CA CYS A 198 -6.00 12.30 -30.20
C CYS A 198 -4.47 12.45 -30.20
N ARG A 199 -3.96 13.67 -30.45
CA ARG A 199 -2.53 13.97 -30.39
C ARG A 199 -2.25 14.82 -29.16
N PHE A 200 -1.30 14.38 -28.34
CA PHE A 200 -0.88 15.08 -27.14
C PHE A 200 0.44 15.81 -27.39
N ALA A 201 0.60 16.96 -26.74
CA ALA A 201 1.90 17.62 -26.71
C ALA A 201 2.90 16.77 -25.92
N THR A 202 4.17 16.97 -26.19
CA THR A 202 5.24 16.28 -25.46
C THR A 202 5.09 16.53 -23.95
N SER A 203 5.21 15.46 -23.16
CA SER A 203 5.13 15.52 -21.69
C SER A 203 6.27 16.34 -21.08
N ASP A 204 6.16 16.64 -19.81
CA ASP A 204 7.33 16.98 -18.99
C ASP A 204 8.28 15.78 -18.92
N THR A 205 9.48 15.97 -18.35
CA THR A 205 10.48 14.91 -18.22
C THR A 205 10.12 13.99 -17.05
N LEU A 206 9.84 12.71 -17.33
CA LEU A 206 9.31 11.72 -16.38
C LEU A 206 10.10 10.41 -16.43
N SER A 207 10.08 9.65 -15.35
CA SER A 207 10.43 8.22 -15.37
C SER A 207 9.35 7.39 -16.09
N THR A 208 9.71 6.23 -16.60
CA THR A 208 8.78 5.34 -17.35
C THR A 208 7.54 4.97 -16.55
N TYR A 209 7.66 4.72 -15.25
CA TYR A 209 6.55 4.33 -14.39
C TYR A 209 5.51 5.45 -14.20
N LEU A 210 5.87 6.71 -14.48
CA LEU A 210 4.98 7.90 -14.42
C LEU A 210 4.32 8.23 -15.76
N PHE A 211 4.78 7.60 -16.86
CA PHE A 211 4.09 7.76 -18.14
C PHE A 211 2.71 7.15 -18.07
N SER A 212 1.69 7.90 -18.53
CA SER A 212 0.31 7.47 -18.38
C SER A 212 -0.61 8.00 -19.46
N PHE A 213 -1.63 7.22 -19.74
CA PHE A 213 -2.84 7.65 -20.45
C PHE A 213 -4.08 6.88 -19.99
N VAL A 214 -5.21 7.53 -20.11
CA VAL A 214 -6.55 7.00 -19.85
C VAL A 214 -7.37 7.23 -21.11
N ALA A 215 -8.16 6.26 -21.55
CA ALA A 215 -9.08 6.44 -22.68
C ALA A 215 -10.34 5.60 -22.48
N GLY A 216 -11.51 6.13 -22.90
CA GLY A 216 -12.76 5.40 -22.75
C GLY A 216 -14.00 6.28 -22.77
N LYS A 217 -15.14 5.65 -22.49
CA LYS A 217 -16.43 6.31 -22.28
C LYS A 217 -16.47 6.95 -20.91
N PHE A 218 -15.86 8.11 -20.80
CA PHE A 218 -15.85 8.93 -19.60
C PHE A 218 -16.73 10.17 -19.76
N GLU A 219 -17.35 10.60 -18.68
CA GLU A 219 -17.80 11.98 -18.55
C GLU A 219 -16.60 12.88 -18.24
N GLN A 220 -16.75 14.17 -18.52
CA GLN A 220 -15.69 15.15 -18.31
C GLN A 220 -16.25 16.39 -17.63
N GLN A 221 -15.63 16.74 -16.52
CA GLN A 221 -15.84 18.02 -15.86
C GLN A 221 -14.59 18.89 -16.03
N VAL A 222 -14.79 20.12 -16.41
CA VAL A 222 -13.73 21.13 -16.43
C VAL A 222 -13.84 21.97 -15.16
N GLY A 223 -12.72 22.12 -14.48
CA GLY A 223 -12.63 22.92 -13.27
C GLY A 223 -11.28 23.67 -13.19
N LYS A 224 -10.92 24.07 -11.98
CA LYS A 224 -9.62 24.71 -11.69
C LYS A 224 -8.97 24.03 -10.48
N VAL A 225 -7.66 23.84 -10.57
CA VAL A 225 -6.80 23.47 -9.44
C VAL A 225 -5.77 24.61 -9.28
N GLY A 226 -5.91 25.37 -8.20
CA GLY A 226 -5.21 26.65 -8.09
C GLY A 226 -5.54 27.59 -9.27
N PRO A 227 -4.54 28.16 -9.94
CA PRO A 227 -4.76 29.00 -11.12
C PRO A 227 -4.98 28.19 -12.41
N MET A 228 -4.70 26.90 -12.43
CA MET A 228 -4.68 26.06 -13.63
C MET A 228 -6.08 25.55 -13.98
N ARG A 229 -6.40 25.59 -15.29
CA ARG A 229 -7.50 24.78 -15.82
C ARG A 229 -7.16 23.30 -15.64
N SER A 230 -8.13 22.51 -15.18
CA SER A 230 -7.99 21.07 -14.97
C SER A 230 -9.18 20.31 -15.55
N ASP A 231 -8.89 19.27 -16.30
CA ASP A 231 -9.88 18.35 -16.85
C ASP A 231 -9.98 17.13 -15.92
N PHE A 232 -11.22 16.76 -15.55
CA PHE A 232 -11.52 15.60 -14.72
C PHE A 232 -12.38 14.59 -15.50
N LEU A 233 -11.85 13.38 -15.72
CA LEU A 233 -12.58 12.29 -16.36
C LEU A 233 -13.15 11.34 -15.30
N TYR A 234 -14.42 10.95 -15.44
CA TYR A 234 -15.09 10.05 -14.50
C TYR A 234 -16.18 9.21 -15.15
N ARG A 235 -16.63 8.16 -14.44
CA ARG A 235 -17.71 7.25 -14.89
C ARG A 235 -18.82 7.08 -13.82
N GLU A 236 -18.80 7.88 -12.76
CA GLU A 236 -19.87 7.86 -11.77
C GLU A 236 -21.18 8.32 -12.42
N THR A 237 -22.29 7.66 -12.08
CA THR A 237 -23.64 7.91 -12.62
C THR A 237 -24.64 8.32 -11.53
N ASP A 238 -24.24 8.18 -10.26
CA ASP A 238 -25.04 8.61 -9.12
C ASP A 238 -24.95 10.13 -8.99
N THR A 239 -26.05 10.81 -9.32
CA THR A 239 -26.13 12.28 -9.27
C THR A 239 -25.93 12.85 -7.86
N ALA A 240 -26.34 12.12 -6.83
CA ALA A 240 -26.13 12.57 -5.45
C ALA A 240 -24.64 12.54 -5.09
N LYS A 241 -23.94 11.47 -5.44
CA LYS A 241 -22.48 11.35 -5.27
C LYS A 241 -21.73 12.43 -6.07
N ILE A 242 -22.12 12.65 -7.32
CA ILE A 242 -21.51 13.67 -8.20
C ILE A 242 -21.68 15.07 -7.59
N ASN A 243 -22.93 15.45 -7.25
CA ASN A 243 -23.23 16.76 -6.72
C ASN A 243 -22.53 17.06 -5.38
N ASN A 244 -22.45 16.05 -4.49
CA ASN A 244 -21.80 16.20 -3.20
C ASN A 244 -20.27 16.24 -3.28
N SER A 245 -19.67 15.68 -4.36
CA SER A 245 -18.22 15.47 -4.40
C SER A 245 -17.50 16.40 -5.36
N MET A 246 -18.12 16.82 -6.46
CA MET A 246 -17.42 17.48 -7.57
C MET A 246 -16.65 18.72 -7.14
N ASN A 247 -17.32 19.68 -6.49
CA ASN A 247 -16.68 20.92 -6.05
C ASN A 247 -15.62 20.66 -4.97
N GLU A 248 -15.90 19.75 -4.05
CA GLU A 248 -14.97 19.39 -2.97
C GLU A 248 -13.67 18.75 -3.52
N ILE A 249 -13.78 17.90 -4.55
CA ILE A 249 -12.61 17.29 -5.18
C ILE A 249 -11.66 18.39 -5.71
N PHE A 250 -12.17 19.34 -6.49
CA PHE A 250 -11.35 20.46 -7.00
C PHE A 250 -10.81 21.36 -5.90
N LYS A 251 -11.61 21.61 -4.87
CA LYS A 251 -11.20 22.41 -3.71
C LYS A 251 -10.05 21.77 -2.97
N ILE A 252 -10.16 20.46 -2.64
CA ILE A 252 -9.12 19.73 -1.90
C ILE A 252 -7.81 19.71 -2.68
N HIS A 253 -7.84 19.49 -4.01
CA HIS A 253 -6.65 19.58 -4.85
C HIS A 253 -6.01 20.98 -4.79
N SER A 254 -6.83 22.04 -4.84
CA SER A 254 -6.33 23.42 -4.80
C SER A 254 -5.72 23.77 -3.44
N ASP A 255 -6.34 23.32 -2.36
CA ASP A 255 -5.86 23.53 -1.00
C ASP A 255 -4.54 22.78 -0.76
N ALA A 256 -4.44 21.52 -1.21
CA ALA A 256 -3.23 20.71 -1.13
C ALA A 256 -2.11 21.32 -1.96
N LEU A 257 -2.38 21.74 -3.20
CA LEU A 257 -1.43 22.39 -4.07
C LEU A 257 -0.82 23.61 -3.41
N LYS A 258 -1.67 24.51 -2.91
CA LYS A 258 -1.24 25.74 -2.21
C LYS A 258 -0.37 25.40 -0.99
N TYR A 259 -0.79 24.43 -0.18
CA TYR A 259 -0.05 24.04 1.00
C TYR A 259 1.37 23.56 0.65
N PHE A 260 1.50 22.73 -0.40
CA PHE A 260 2.81 22.18 -0.78
C PHE A 260 3.71 23.21 -1.45
N GLU A 261 3.18 24.12 -2.26
CA GLU A 261 3.94 25.26 -2.78
C GLU A 261 4.53 26.12 -1.65
N ASP A 262 3.69 26.45 -0.66
CA ASP A 262 4.11 27.24 0.51
C ASP A 262 5.13 26.46 1.37
N TRP A 263 4.89 25.17 1.62
CA TRP A 263 5.75 24.36 2.49
C TRP A 263 7.11 24.07 1.85
N THR A 264 7.15 23.75 0.56
CA THR A 264 8.40 23.43 -0.18
C THR A 264 9.15 24.69 -0.64
N ALA A 265 8.46 25.81 -0.71
CA ALA A 265 8.93 27.05 -1.36
C ALA A 265 9.35 26.82 -2.84
N ILE A 266 8.66 25.90 -3.52
CA ILE A 266 8.81 25.59 -4.95
C ILE A 266 7.41 25.59 -5.56
N PRO A 267 7.11 26.46 -6.54
CA PRO A 267 5.83 26.43 -7.28
C PRO A 267 5.58 25.07 -7.92
N TYR A 268 4.33 24.76 -8.23
CA TYR A 268 3.97 23.53 -8.94
C TYR A 268 4.87 23.34 -10.18
N PRO A 269 5.62 22.22 -10.28
CA PRO A 269 6.74 22.17 -11.23
C PRO A 269 6.35 21.72 -12.64
N PHE A 270 5.06 21.38 -12.90
CA PHE A 270 4.60 20.81 -14.16
C PHE A 270 3.58 21.71 -14.86
N ARG A 271 3.37 21.47 -16.16
CA ARG A 271 2.54 22.36 -17.00
C ARG A 271 1.04 22.10 -16.95
N LYS A 272 0.63 20.94 -16.36
CA LYS A 272 -0.75 20.46 -16.42
C LYS A 272 -1.12 19.73 -15.13
N PHE A 273 -2.36 19.89 -14.69
CA PHE A 273 -2.91 19.21 -13.52
C PHE A 273 -4.30 18.67 -13.87
N ASP A 274 -4.35 17.49 -14.48
CA ASP A 274 -5.60 16.79 -14.77
C ASP A 274 -5.66 15.46 -14.02
N PHE A 275 -6.86 14.91 -13.87
CA PHE A 275 -7.04 13.67 -13.15
C PHE A 275 -8.25 12.86 -13.65
N ALA A 276 -8.29 11.56 -13.31
CA ALA A 276 -9.33 10.65 -13.69
C ALA A 276 -9.78 9.77 -12.50
N ALA A 277 -11.08 9.58 -12.34
CA ALA A 277 -11.68 8.64 -11.40
C ALA A 277 -12.08 7.35 -12.13
N ILE A 278 -11.46 6.25 -11.76
CA ILE A 278 -11.56 4.95 -12.42
C ILE A 278 -12.31 3.98 -11.52
N PRO A 279 -13.37 3.31 -12.03
CA PRO A 279 -14.24 2.45 -11.20
C PRO A 279 -13.51 1.28 -10.51
N ASP A 280 -12.65 0.61 -11.25
CA ASP A 280 -11.90 -0.58 -10.82
C ASP A 280 -10.41 -0.32 -10.62
N PHE A 281 -10.04 0.93 -10.29
CA PHE A 281 -8.64 1.26 -10.06
C PHE A 281 -8.06 0.38 -8.96
N GLN A 282 -6.90 -0.16 -9.22
CA GLN A 282 -6.29 -1.18 -8.34
C GLN A 282 -5.75 -0.57 -7.05
N PHE A 283 -5.28 0.68 -7.11
CA PHE A 283 -4.76 1.45 -5.97
C PHE A 283 -5.81 2.45 -5.45
N GLY A 284 -5.46 3.19 -4.42
CA GLY A 284 -6.19 4.38 -4.01
C GLY A 284 -6.04 5.50 -5.02
N GLY A 285 -4.80 5.81 -5.36
CA GLY A 285 -4.37 6.77 -6.37
C GLY A 285 -3.07 6.37 -7.03
N MET A 286 -2.65 7.15 -8.02
CA MET A 286 -1.35 7.08 -8.67
C MET A 286 -0.96 8.44 -9.23
N GLU A 287 0.23 8.89 -8.89
CA GLU A 287 0.78 10.22 -9.08
C GLU A 287 1.19 10.59 -10.51
N HIS A 288 0.56 10.04 -11.52
CA HIS A 288 0.93 10.33 -12.92
C HIS A 288 0.89 11.84 -13.21
N VAL A 289 2.03 12.42 -13.53
CA VAL A 289 2.16 13.85 -13.81
C VAL A 289 1.16 14.31 -14.86
N GLY A 290 0.30 15.27 -14.50
CA GLY A 290 -0.72 15.82 -15.40
C GLY A 290 -1.85 14.86 -15.80
N ALA A 291 -1.91 13.66 -15.20
CA ALA A 291 -2.92 12.64 -15.46
C ALA A 291 -3.13 11.73 -14.25
N ILE A 292 -3.27 12.32 -13.06
CA ILE A 292 -3.41 11.60 -11.80
C ILE A 292 -4.62 10.67 -11.88
N GLN A 293 -4.48 9.44 -11.40
CA GLN A 293 -5.57 8.46 -11.43
C GLN A 293 -5.99 8.10 -10.00
N TYR A 294 -7.29 8.00 -9.79
CA TYR A 294 -7.90 7.71 -8.50
C TYR A 294 -8.93 6.59 -8.59
N LYS A 295 -9.10 5.87 -7.48
CA LYS A 295 -10.23 4.96 -7.31
C LYS A 295 -11.53 5.79 -7.15
N ALA A 296 -12.48 5.61 -8.06
CA ALA A 296 -13.71 6.39 -8.10
C ALA A 296 -14.51 6.34 -6.78
N SER A 297 -14.57 5.18 -6.13
CA SER A 297 -15.30 5.00 -4.86
C SER A 297 -14.73 5.78 -3.67
N THR A 298 -13.46 6.20 -3.75
CA THR A 298 -12.85 7.05 -2.72
C THR A 298 -13.16 8.54 -2.98
N LEU A 299 -13.25 8.95 -4.24
CA LEU A 299 -13.54 10.34 -4.59
C LEU A 299 -15.02 10.69 -4.48
N PHE A 300 -15.90 9.82 -5.00
CA PHE A 300 -17.33 10.08 -5.06
C PHE A 300 -18.05 9.54 -3.83
N LEU A 301 -18.40 10.45 -2.95
CA LEU A 301 -19.09 10.20 -1.68
C LEU A 301 -20.46 10.89 -1.66
N ASP A 302 -21.45 10.22 -1.12
CA ASP A 302 -22.78 10.80 -0.91
C ASP A 302 -22.95 11.42 0.48
N GLY A 303 -24.13 11.94 0.78
CA GLY A 303 -24.45 12.56 2.06
C GLY A 303 -24.48 11.60 3.28
N THR A 304 -24.19 10.30 3.07
CA THR A 304 -24.09 9.31 4.15
C THR A 304 -22.63 9.03 4.56
N ALA A 305 -21.66 9.73 3.92
CA ALA A 305 -20.25 9.52 4.17
C ALA A 305 -19.88 9.82 5.63
N THR A 306 -19.09 8.95 6.22
CA THR A 306 -18.55 9.15 7.56
C THR A 306 -17.41 10.19 7.53
N LYS A 307 -17.07 10.75 8.68
CA LYS A 307 -15.91 11.65 8.81
C LYS A 307 -14.61 10.98 8.34
N ASP A 308 -14.46 9.69 8.63
CA ASP A 308 -13.32 8.90 8.18
C ASP A 308 -13.25 8.80 6.65
N GLN A 309 -14.36 8.57 5.96
CA GLN A 309 -14.39 8.53 4.49
C GLN A 309 -14.04 9.91 3.88
N LEU A 310 -14.55 10.99 4.47
CA LEU A 310 -14.20 12.36 4.03
C LEU A 310 -12.71 12.65 4.24
N ASN A 311 -12.16 12.28 5.39
CA ASN A 311 -10.74 12.42 5.70
C ASN A 311 -9.88 11.56 4.77
N SER A 312 -10.30 10.32 4.48
CA SER A 312 -9.58 9.42 3.55
C SER A 312 -9.52 9.99 2.14
N ARG A 313 -10.60 10.62 1.65
CA ARG A 313 -10.60 11.32 0.36
C ARG A 313 -9.61 12.49 0.36
N SER A 314 -9.64 13.31 1.40
CA SER A 314 -8.75 14.46 1.50
C SER A 314 -7.28 14.05 1.61
N ASN A 315 -6.99 13.01 2.41
CA ASN A 315 -5.66 12.49 2.56
C ASN A 315 -5.14 11.88 1.25
N LEU A 316 -5.97 11.09 0.54
CA LEU A 316 -5.59 10.52 -0.76
C LEU A 316 -5.26 11.61 -1.78
N ILE A 317 -6.10 12.62 -1.93
CA ILE A 317 -5.86 13.72 -2.87
C ILE A 317 -4.57 14.48 -2.50
N ALA A 318 -4.35 14.74 -1.23
CA ALA A 318 -3.14 15.41 -0.75
C ALA A 318 -1.89 14.52 -0.98
N HIS A 319 -1.99 13.21 -0.78
CA HIS A 319 -0.93 12.24 -1.04
C HIS A 319 -0.47 12.29 -2.51
N GLU A 320 -1.40 12.14 -3.45
CA GLU A 320 -1.06 12.19 -4.89
C GLU A 320 -0.56 13.58 -5.33
N THR A 321 -1.04 14.64 -4.67
CA THR A 321 -0.55 16.00 -4.95
C THR A 321 0.85 16.20 -4.40
N ALA A 322 1.20 15.66 -3.23
CA ALA A 322 2.53 15.75 -2.63
C ALA A 322 3.61 15.06 -3.49
N HIS A 323 3.25 13.98 -4.16
CA HIS A 323 4.14 13.28 -5.06
C HIS A 323 4.71 14.19 -6.17
N MET A 324 4.03 15.23 -6.56
CA MET A 324 4.53 16.18 -7.58
C MET A 324 5.90 16.73 -7.22
N TRP A 325 6.21 16.89 -5.94
CA TRP A 325 7.55 17.26 -5.45
C TRP A 325 8.36 16.03 -5.02
N PHE A 326 7.72 15.08 -4.35
CA PHE A 326 8.34 13.91 -3.70
C PHE A 326 8.04 12.63 -4.48
N GLY A 327 8.79 12.38 -5.56
CA GLY A 327 8.62 11.25 -6.47
C GLY A 327 8.72 11.67 -7.93
N ASP A 328 8.13 12.79 -8.29
CA ASP A 328 8.05 13.26 -9.67
C ASP A 328 9.12 14.30 -10.00
N LEU A 329 9.14 15.42 -9.29
CA LEU A 329 10.20 16.42 -9.42
C LEU A 329 11.56 15.82 -9.05
N VAL A 330 11.65 15.25 -7.85
CA VAL A 330 12.81 14.49 -7.37
C VAL A 330 12.41 13.03 -7.24
N THR A 331 12.95 12.19 -8.12
CA THR A 331 12.64 10.76 -8.19
C THR A 331 13.77 9.96 -7.54
N MET A 332 13.46 8.80 -6.92
CA MET A 332 14.50 7.90 -6.43
C MET A 332 15.44 7.46 -7.56
N THR A 333 16.71 7.25 -7.22
CA THR A 333 17.72 6.72 -8.16
C THR A 333 17.44 5.26 -8.49
N TRP A 334 16.97 4.49 -7.50
CA TRP A 334 16.65 3.08 -7.61
C TRP A 334 15.55 2.70 -6.61
N PHE A 335 14.81 1.63 -6.90
CA PHE A 335 13.66 1.23 -6.07
C PHE A 335 14.03 0.77 -4.64
N THR A 336 15.30 0.55 -4.30
CA THR A 336 15.75 0.43 -2.89
C THR A 336 15.25 1.61 -2.06
N ASP A 337 15.14 2.78 -2.67
CA ASP A 337 14.70 4.02 -2.02
C ASP A 337 13.28 4.46 -2.42
N VAL A 338 12.46 3.55 -2.98
CA VAL A 338 11.05 3.87 -3.36
C VAL A 338 10.21 4.34 -2.18
N TRP A 339 10.50 3.84 -0.99
CA TRP A 339 9.83 4.23 0.23
C TRP A 339 9.90 5.75 0.51
N MET A 340 10.94 6.43 0.01
CA MET A 340 11.08 7.89 0.18
C MET A 340 9.91 8.66 -0.41
N LYS A 341 9.48 8.32 -1.63
CA LYS A 341 8.35 9.00 -2.26
C LYS A 341 7.06 8.74 -1.47
N GLU A 342 6.84 7.52 -1.04
CA GLU A 342 5.64 7.11 -0.30
C GLU A 342 5.59 7.74 1.10
N VAL A 343 6.73 7.75 1.81
CA VAL A 343 6.77 8.33 3.15
C VAL A 343 6.54 9.83 3.11
N PHE A 344 7.16 10.53 2.16
CA PHE A 344 6.93 11.97 2.04
C PHE A 344 5.52 12.29 1.59
N ALA A 345 4.94 11.53 0.66
CA ALA A 345 3.57 11.73 0.24
C ALA A 345 2.58 11.56 1.41
N ASN A 346 2.70 10.48 2.19
CA ASN A 346 1.88 10.27 3.38
C ASN A 346 2.11 11.34 4.44
N PHE A 347 3.38 11.56 4.82
CA PHE A 347 3.74 12.53 5.85
C PHE A 347 3.27 13.96 5.50
N MET A 348 3.42 14.36 4.25
CA MET A 348 2.98 15.68 3.78
C MET A 348 1.47 15.78 3.66
N ALA A 349 0.77 14.70 3.25
CA ALA A 349 -0.69 14.65 3.25
C ALA A 349 -1.25 14.81 4.68
N ASP A 350 -0.67 14.11 5.63
CA ASP A 350 -1.04 14.24 7.04
C ASP A 350 -0.78 15.67 7.57
N LYS A 351 0.40 16.24 7.26
CA LYS A 351 0.73 17.63 7.65
C LYS A 351 -0.22 18.65 7.02
N SER A 352 -0.67 18.46 5.79
CA SER A 352 -1.64 19.37 5.16
C SER A 352 -2.97 19.38 5.90
N ALA A 353 -3.34 18.27 6.53
CA ALA A 353 -4.54 18.16 7.34
C ALA A 353 -4.39 18.80 8.73
N GLU A 354 -3.17 18.84 9.32
CA GLU A 354 -2.92 19.39 10.67
C GLU A 354 -3.47 20.81 10.82
N GLY A 355 -3.23 21.65 9.82
CA GLY A 355 -3.69 23.05 9.82
C GLY A 355 -5.20 23.23 9.74
N SER A 356 -5.93 22.27 9.18
CA SER A 356 -7.38 22.34 9.00
C SER A 356 -8.17 21.70 10.14
N VAL A 357 -7.65 20.61 10.74
CA VAL A 357 -8.37 19.86 11.80
C VAL A 357 -7.85 20.15 13.21
N GLY A 358 -6.71 20.79 13.35
CA GLY A 358 -6.03 21.07 14.62
C GLY A 358 -5.21 19.88 15.15
N LYS A 359 -4.20 20.21 15.96
CA LYS A 359 -3.18 19.24 16.41
C LYS A 359 -3.75 18.00 17.11
N ALA A 360 -4.72 18.15 18.00
CA ALA A 360 -5.28 17.03 18.77
C ALA A 360 -5.99 16.01 17.87
N VAL A 361 -6.74 16.46 16.87
CA VAL A 361 -7.41 15.59 15.89
C VAL A 361 -6.39 14.97 14.96
N PHE A 362 -5.38 15.72 14.56
CA PHE A 362 -4.26 15.24 13.76
C PHE A 362 -3.51 14.11 14.47
N ASP A 363 -3.05 14.33 15.71
CA ASP A 363 -2.28 13.34 16.47
C ASP A 363 -3.10 12.05 16.67
N LEU A 364 -4.40 12.17 16.96
CA LEU A 364 -5.28 11.00 17.07
C LEU A 364 -5.38 10.23 15.74
N LYS A 365 -5.64 10.94 14.66
CA LYS A 365 -5.74 10.33 13.34
C LYS A 365 -4.45 9.64 12.95
N PHE A 366 -3.32 10.30 13.13
CA PHE A 366 -2.00 9.77 12.83
C PHE A 366 -1.72 8.48 13.62
N LEU A 367 -2.02 8.47 14.91
CA LEU A 367 -1.87 7.29 15.77
C LEU A 367 -2.74 6.13 15.28
N VAL A 368 -4.03 6.38 15.04
CA VAL A 368 -5.00 5.33 14.66
C VAL A 368 -4.74 4.77 13.26
N ASP A 369 -4.32 5.60 12.32
CA ASP A 369 -4.10 5.18 10.93
C ASP A 369 -2.76 4.45 10.75
N HIS A 370 -1.71 4.87 11.45
CA HIS A 370 -0.36 4.35 11.18
C HIS A 370 0.11 3.24 12.11
N PHE A 371 -0.12 3.37 13.42
CA PHE A 371 0.52 2.46 14.38
C PHE A 371 0.00 1.03 14.32
N PRO A 372 -1.33 0.76 14.27
CA PRO A 372 -1.81 -0.61 14.17
C PRO A 372 -1.33 -1.33 12.89
N ALA A 373 -1.29 -0.61 11.77
CA ALA A 373 -0.83 -1.15 10.48
C ALA A 373 0.68 -1.46 10.48
N ALA A 374 1.51 -0.57 11.03
CA ALA A 374 2.94 -0.77 11.19
C ALA A 374 3.24 -1.93 12.14
N TYR A 375 2.58 -1.98 13.29
CA TYR A 375 2.70 -3.07 14.25
C TYR A 375 2.27 -4.42 13.66
N GLY A 376 1.28 -4.42 12.75
CA GLY A 376 0.84 -5.61 12.02
C GLY A 376 1.95 -6.33 11.26
N VAL A 377 3.02 -5.63 10.92
CA VAL A 377 4.22 -6.21 10.30
C VAL A 377 5.35 -6.37 11.30
N ASP A 378 5.69 -5.34 12.06
CA ASP A 378 6.89 -5.33 12.90
C ASP A 378 6.85 -6.32 14.07
N ARG A 379 5.65 -6.71 14.54
CA ARG A 379 5.48 -7.76 15.56
C ARG A 379 5.67 -9.18 15.03
N THR A 380 5.95 -9.35 13.74
CA THR A 380 6.00 -10.67 13.10
C THR A 380 7.43 -11.14 12.85
N THR A 381 7.61 -12.45 12.70
CA THR A 381 8.90 -13.01 12.26
C THR A 381 9.23 -12.71 10.80
N GLY A 382 8.28 -12.18 10.04
CA GLY A 382 8.45 -11.68 8.67
C GLY A 382 8.72 -10.18 8.60
N SER A 383 9.01 -9.51 9.71
CA SER A 383 9.33 -8.08 9.73
C SER A 383 10.51 -7.75 8.81
N ASN A 384 10.43 -6.61 8.15
CA ASN A 384 11.46 -6.11 7.24
C ASN A 384 11.80 -4.64 7.58
N PRO A 385 13.04 -4.19 7.25
CA PRO A 385 13.40 -2.78 7.41
C PRO A 385 12.59 -1.88 6.46
N ILE A 386 12.58 -0.58 6.74
CA ILE A 386 11.99 0.41 5.84
C ILE A 386 12.74 0.42 4.51
N ARG A 387 14.05 0.53 4.56
CA ARG A 387 14.94 0.48 3.39
C ARG A 387 15.37 -0.95 3.12
N GLN A 388 15.01 -1.47 1.96
CA GLN A 388 15.29 -2.84 1.56
C GLN A 388 16.15 -2.86 0.30
N ASP A 389 17.14 -3.76 0.24
CA ASP A 389 17.95 -3.94 -0.96
C ASP A 389 17.15 -4.56 -2.11
N LEU A 390 17.47 -4.12 -3.32
CA LEU A 390 16.86 -4.58 -4.55
C LEU A 390 17.91 -4.71 -5.65
N ASP A 391 18.12 -5.92 -6.15
CA ASP A 391 19.09 -6.20 -7.21
C ASP A 391 18.48 -6.19 -8.60
N ASN A 392 17.17 -6.47 -8.71
CA ASN A 392 16.45 -6.52 -9.99
C ASN A 392 15.02 -5.97 -9.83
N LEU A 393 14.58 -5.13 -10.75
CA LEU A 393 13.24 -4.50 -10.71
C LEU A 393 12.10 -5.51 -10.80
N LYS A 394 12.29 -6.71 -11.34
CA LYS A 394 11.25 -7.76 -11.33
C LYS A 394 10.74 -8.08 -9.92
N ASP A 395 11.51 -7.80 -8.87
CA ASP A 395 11.16 -8.01 -7.48
C ASP A 395 10.68 -6.72 -6.78
N ALA A 396 10.67 -5.58 -7.46
CA ALA A 396 10.34 -4.28 -6.87
C ALA A 396 8.92 -4.24 -6.26
N GLY A 397 7.95 -4.95 -6.87
CA GLY A 397 6.59 -5.04 -6.32
C GLY A 397 6.53 -5.64 -4.90
N THR A 398 7.52 -6.45 -4.52
CA THR A 398 7.56 -7.05 -3.16
C THR A 398 7.93 -6.05 -2.06
N MET A 399 8.50 -4.90 -2.42
CA MET A 399 8.96 -3.87 -1.48
C MET A 399 7.80 -3.13 -0.81
N TYR A 400 6.66 -3.02 -1.49
CA TYR A 400 5.49 -2.28 -1.03
C TYR A 400 4.75 -2.99 0.11
N GLY A 401 4.25 -2.21 1.07
CA GLY A 401 3.50 -2.73 2.22
C GLY A 401 3.50 -1.77 3.41
N ASN A 402 2.91 -2.19 4.52
CA ASN A 402 2.65 -1.34 5.69
C ASN A 402 3.90 -0.73 6.32
N ILE A 403 5.09 -1.30 6.09
CA ILE A 403 6.33 -0.69 6.59
C ILE A 403 6.60 0.65 5.91
N ILE A 404 6.52 0.71 4.59
CA ILE A 404 6.80 1.95 3.87
C ILE A 404 5.64 2.96 3.92
N TYR A 405 4.39 2.50 4.07
CA TYR A 405 3.22 3.38 4.12
C TYR A 405 2.82 3.81 5.53
N HIS A 406 3.23 3.09 6.57
CA HIS A 406 2.80 3.38 7.95
C HIS A 406 3.96 3.51 8.94
N LYS A 407 4.93 2.57 8.99
CA LYS A 407 6.10 2.74 9.88
C LYS A 407 6.96 3.92 9.44
N ALA A 408 7.23 4.05 8.14
CA ALA A 408 8.09 5.13 7.67
C ALA A 408 7.54 6.54 7.98
N PRO A 409 6.23 6.87 7.81
CA PRO A 409 5.66 8.13 8.29
C PRO A 409 5.84 8.35 9.80
N ILE A 410 5.69 7.31 10.64
CA ILE A 410 5.95 7.44 12.08
C ILE A 410 7.42 7.83 12.33
N MET A 411 8.35 7.17 11.62
CA MET A 411 9.78 7.49 11.75
C MET A 411 10.10 8.88 11.22
N MET A 412 9.42 9.34 10.17
CA MET A 412 9.59 10.70 9.64
C MET A 412 9.09 11.75 10.63
N GLN A 413 7.97 11.48 11.32
CA GLN A 413 7.48 12.35 12.39
C GLN A 413 8.45 12.38 13.58
N GLN A 414 9.02 11.23 13.98
CA GLN A 414 10.06 11.19 15.00
C GLN A 414 11.32 11.96 14.59
N LEU A 415 11.73 11.86 13.32
CA LEU A 415 12.86 12.60 12.78
C LEU A 415 12.61 14.11 12.81
N GLU A 416 11.42 14.55 12.41
CA GLU A 416 11.04 15.97 12.51
C GLU A 416 11.03 16.46 13.96
N ARG A 417 10.51 15.64 14.91
CA ARG A 417 10.55 15.97 16.34
C ARG A 417 11.98 16.06 16.88
N LEU A 418 12.87 15.18 16.45
CA LEU A 418 14.28 15.14 16.86
C LEU A 418 15.05 16.37 16.36
N MET A 419 14.79 16.82 15.13
CA MET A 419 15.46 17.95 14.51
C MET A 419 14.82 19.30 14.83
N GLY A 420 13.54 19.33 15.15
CA GLY A 420 12.68 20.51 15.12
C GLY A 420 12.14 20.83 13.73
N LYS A 421 10.88 21.33 13.68
CA LYS A 421 10.12 21.54 12.44
C LYS A 421 10.85 22.41 11.41
N GLU A 422 11.45 23.50 11.86
CA GLU A 422 12.11 24.50 11.00
C GLU A 422 13.38 23.91 10.35
N LYS A 423 14.24 23.25 11.14
CA LYS A 423 15.49 22.64 10.65
C LYS A 423 15.18 21.51 9.66
N PHE A 424 14.19 20.67 9.98
CA PHE A 424 13.73 19.62 9.10
C PHE A 424 13.23 20.18 7.76
N GLN A 425 12.36 21.20 7.77
CA GLN A 425 11.83 21.85 6.57
C GLN A 425 12.96 22.47 5.73
N GLN A 426 13.93 23.15 6.36
CA GLN A 426 15.08 23.75 5.66
C GLN A 426 15.90 22.68 4.92
N GLY A 427 16.21 21.56 5.58
CA GLY A 427 16.94 20.46 4.98
C GLY A 427 16.19 19.83 3.81
N VAL A 428 14.87 19.61 3.94
CA VAL A 428 14.05 19.06 2.85
C VAL A 428 13.97 20.05 1.67
N ARG A 429 13.87 21.35 1.92
CA ARG A 429 13.91 22.38 0.87
C ARG A 429 15.27 22.40 0.15
N GLU A 430 16.41 22.24 0.86
CA GLU A 430 17.74 22.09 0.23
C GLU A 430 17.76 20.87 -0.68
N TYR A 431 17.26 19.73 -0.20
CA TYR A 431 17.19 18.49 -0.97
C TYR A 431 16.39 18.66 -2.27
N LEU A 432 15.17 19.19 -2.19
CA LEU A 432 14.32 19.40 -3.37
C LEU A 432 14.98 20.34 -4.40
N ARG A 433 15.59 21.46 -3.98
CA ARG A 433 16.27 22.38 -4.87
C ARG A 433 17.50 21.77 -5.52
N LYS A 434 18.30 21.02 -4.75
CA LYS A 434 19.53 20.38 -5.24
C LYS A 434 19.26 19.32 -6.30
N PHE A 435 18.17 18.58 -6.15
CA PHE A 435 17.84 17.47 -7.04
C PHE A 435 16.66 17.74 -7.97
N THR A 436 16.23 18.97 -8.15
CA THR A 436 15.15 19.38 -9.05
C THR A 436 15.30 18.76 -10.43
N ASN A 437 14.24 18.10 -10.92
CA ASN A 437 14.18 17.37 -12.20
C ASN A 437 15.19 16.23 -12.34
N ASN A 438 15.76 15.76 -11.24
CA ASN A 438 16.79 14.73 -11.21
C ASN A 438 16.40 13.57 -10.27
N ASN A 439 17.35 12.70 -9.99
CA ASN A 439 17.19 11.56 -9.11
C ASN A 439 18.06 11.72 -7.85
N ALA A 440 17.57 11.20 -6.73
CA ALA A 440 18.30 11.19 -5.47
C ALA A 440 18.05 9.88 -4.70
N SER A 441 18.92 9.58 -3.76
CA SER A 441 18.84 8.43 -2.87
C SER A 441 18.55 8.87 -1.43
N TRP A 442 18.17 7.91 -0.57
CA TRP A 442 18.03 8.18 0.87
C TRP A 442 19.33 8.69 1.52
N PRO A 443 20.52 8.10 1.21
CA PRO A 443 21.79 8.68 1.68
C PRO A 443 22.00 10.16 1.32
N ASP A 444 21.54 10.60 0.15
CA ASP A 444 21.63 12.01 -0.24
C ASP A 444 20.80 12.91 0.67
N LEU A 445 19.57 12.48 1.01
CA LEU A 445 18.69 13.23 1.88
C LEU A 445 19.19 13.25 3.32
N ILE A 446 19.50 12.06 3.91
CA ILE A 446 19.92 11.99 5.32
C ILE A 446 21.20 12.76 5.57
N ASN A 447 22.14 12.77 4.61
CA ASN A 447 23.36 13.58 4.69
C ASN A 447 23.10 15.08 4.62
N ILE A 448 22.01 15.52 3.97
CA ILE A 448 21.59 16.93 4.00
C ILE A 448 20.97 17.25 5.36
N LEU A 449 20.04 16.42 5.83
CA LEU A 449 19.37 16.63 7.12
C LEU A 449 20.35 16.65 8.30
N ASP A 450 21.36 15.79 8.26
CA ASP A 450 22.41 15.68 9.30
C ASP A 450 23.16 17.00 9.52
N LYS A 451 23.33 17.83 8.48
CA LYS A 451 23.94 19.17 8.60
C LYS A 451 23.11 20.16 9.43
N TYR A 452 21.81 19.93 9.52
CA TYR A 452 20.87 20.79 10.25
C TYR A 452 20.54 20.25 11.64
N ALA A 453 20.87 18.97 11.91
CA ALA A 453 20.56 18.30 13.17
C ALA A 453 21.64 18.51 14.23
N ASP A 454 21.22 18.58 15.50
CA ASP A 454 22.13 18.54 16.64
C ASP A 454 22.38 17.10 17.12
N ALA A 455 21.54 16.15 16.66
CA ALA A 455 21.62 14.73 16.98
C ALA A 455 22.34 13.94 15.86
N ASP A 456 22.89 12.77 16.22
CA ASP A 456 23.50 11.82 15.26
C ASP A 456 22.40 11.13 14.43
N LEU A 457 22.13 11.67 13.25
CA LEU A 457 21.13 11.11 12.34
C LEU A 457 21.62 9.82 11.66
N GLN A 458 22.92 9.55 11.60
CA GLN A 458 23.42 8.30 11.02
C GLN A 458 23.12 7.12 11.95
N GLN A 459 23.26 7.30 13.27
CA GLN A 459 22.85 6.28 14.24
C GLN A 459 21.32 6.08 14.25
N TRP A 460 20.54 7.15 14.19
CA TRP A 460 19.09 7.10 14.06
C TRP A 460 18.68 6.31 12.80
N ASN A 461 19.27 6.64 11.65
CA ASN A 461 19.04 5.98 10.37
C ASN A 461 19.34 4.47 10.41
N LYS A 462 20.48 4.10 11.04
CA LYS A 462 20.83 2.69 11.18
C LYS A 462 19.74 1.90 11.89
N VAL A 463 19.22 2.40 13.02
CA VAL A 463 18.27 1.67 13.86
C VAL A 463 16.86 1.70 13.29
N TRP A 464 16.39 2.86 12.86
CA TRP A 464 14.98 3.05 12.51
C TRP A 464 14.65 2.77 11.05
N VAL A 465 15.59 2.98 10.14
CA VAL A 465 15.37 2.84 8.70
C VAL A 465 15.94 1.52 8.17
N ASN A 466 17.14 1.11 8.62
CA ASN A 466 17.85 -0.02 8.04
C ASN A 466 17.72 -1.33 8.85
N GLU A 467 17.05 -1.30 10.01
CA GLU A 467 16.79 -2.49 10.81
C GLU A 467 15.28 -2.74 11.00
N PRO A 468 14.80 -4.02 10.99
CA PRO A 468 13.40 -4.36 11.17
C PRO A 468 12.98 -4.44 12.62
N GLY A 469 11.68 -4.53 12.89
CA GLY A 469 11.11 -4.84 14.20
C GLY A 469 10.90 -3.63 15.08
N ARG A 470 10.51 -3.89 16.33
CA ARG A 470 10.16 -2.90 17.35
C ARG A 470 10.67 -3.30 18.73
N PRO A 471 10.84 -2.35 19.65
CA PRO A 471 11.15 -2.65 21.04
C PRO A 471 9.94 -3.18 21.82
N VAL A 472 10.21 -4.01 22.81
CA VAL A 472 9.32 -4.31 23.95
C VAL A 472 9.81 -3.48 25.10
N VAL A 473 8.91 -2.71 25.70
CA VAL A 473 9.17 -1.88 26.86
C VAL A 473 8.54 -2.52 28.10
N ASP A 474 9.28 -2.53 29.19
CA ASP A 474 8.81 -2.91 30.50
C ASP A 474 9.35 -1.95 31.57
N TYR A 475 8.82 -2.01 32.78
CA TYR A 475 9.27 -1.16 33.88
C TYR A 475 9.26 -1.87 35.22
N THR A 476 10.03 -1.33 36.17
CA THR A 476 9.95 -1.68 37.56
C THR A 476 9.82 -0.40 38.39
N MET A 477 8.89 -0.41 39.36
CA MET A 477 8.63 0.72 40.25
C MET A 477 8.75 0.26 41.68
N GLU A 478 9.80 0.74 42.37
CA GLU A 478 9.99 0.54 43.82
C GLU A 478 9.21 1.62 44.58
N LYS A 479 8.63 1.23 45.69
CA LYS A 479 7.74 2.09 46.49
C LYS A 479 8.25 2.13 47.94
N LYS A 480 8.26 3.34 48.54
CA LYS A 480 8.59 3.55 49.96
C LYS A 480 7.70 4.65 50.53
N ASN A 481 7.02 4.34 51.64
CA ASN A 481 6.11 5.30 52.30
C ASN A 481 5.07 5.97 51.38
N GLY A 482 4.44 5.20 50.47
CA GLY A 482 3.47 5.72 49.55
C GLY A 482 4.03 6.54 48.37
N LYS A 483 5.35 6.68 48.30
CA LYS A 483 6.06 7.40 47.24
C LYS A 483 6.85 6.43 46.36
N ILE A 484 7.08 6.85 45.12
CA ILE A 484 8.05 6.19 44.22
C ILE A 484 9.45 6.44 44.73
N SER A 485 10.18 5.38 45.10
CA SER A 485 11.58 5.47 45.50
C SER A 485 12.55 5.20 44.35
N LYS A 486 12.09 4.48 43.30
CA LYS A 486 12.85 4.23 42.08
C LYS A 486 11.92 3.84 40.94
N PHE A 487 12.20 4.35 39.76
CA PHE A 487 11.44 3.99 38.55
C PHE A 487 12.44 3.67 37.42
N ILE A 488 12.45 2.42 36.97
CA ILE A 488 13.34 1.96 35.91
C ILE A 488 12.53 1.50 34.72
N ILE A 489 12.81 2.03 33.53
CA ILE A 489 12.25 1.62 32.24
C ILE A 489 13.29 0.77 31.53
N LYS A 490 12.86 -0.35 30.94
CA LYS A 490 13.71 -1.29 30.21
C LYS A 490 13.18 -1.47 28.80
N GLN A 491 14.09 -1.66 27.84
CA GLN A 491 13.73 -2.06 26.51
C GLN A 491 14.56 -3.24 26.00
N GLY A 492 13.97 -4.02 25.11
CA GLY A 492 14.63 -5.10 24.41
C GLY A 492 13.92 -5.37 23.08
N ALA A 493 14.53 -6.13 22.19
CA ALA A 493 13.89 -6.51 20.94
C ALA A 493 12.74 -7.51 21.17
N GLU A 494 11.60 -7.34 20.45
CA GLU A 494 10.55 -8.34 20.46
C GLU A 494 11.03 -9.64 19.81
N TYR A 495 11.84 -9.54 18.74
CA TYR A 495 12.53 -10.65 18.09
C TYR A 495 13.98 -10.27 17.74
N GLY A 496 14.89 -11.24 17.78
CA GLY A 496 16.22 -11.12 17.17
C GLY A 496 17.26 -10.31 17.95
N GLY A 497 17.81 -10.86 19.02
CA GLY A 497 19.03 -10.39 19.68
C GLY A 497 18.89 -9.14 20.54
N ALA A 498 20.02 -8.69 21.11
CA ALA A 498 20.04 -7.51 21.97
C ALA A 498 20.16 -6.23 21.13
N ARG A 499 19.05 -5.58 20.86
CA ARG A 499 18.98 -4.28 20.17
C ARG A 499 18.25 -3.27 21.04
N ILE A 500 18.60 -2.01 20.87
CA ILE A 500 17.90 -0.88 21.49
C ILE A 500 17.43 0.09 20.41
N TRP A 501 16.31 0.76 20.68
CA TRP A 501 15.70 1.77 19.83
C TRP A 501 15.69 3.11 20.59
N PRO A 502 16.69 3.97 20.38
CA PRO A 502 16.72 5.29 21.01
C PRO A 502 15.51 6.11 20.57
N GLN A 503 14.73 6.57 21.55
CA GLN A 503 13.54 7.39 21.31
C GLN A 503 13.16 8.18 22.55
N PHE A 504 12.34 9.20 22.38
CA PHE A 504 11.66 9.88 23.46
C PHE A 504 10.16 9.86 23.25
N PHE A 505 9.43 9.72 24.34
CA PHE A 505 7.97 9.62 24.34
C PHE A 505 7.42 10.11 25.68
N GLU A 506 6.14 10.42 25.72
CA GLU A 506 5.45 10.84 26.93
C GLU A 506 4.74 9.64 27.58
N MET A 507 4.82 9.56 28.89
CA MET A 507 4.00 8.69 29.71
C MET A 507 3.24 9.51 30.76
N THR A 508 2.05 9.04 31.11
CA THR A 508 1.20 9.73 32.09
C THR A 508 0.97 8.85 33.32
N LEU A 509 1.25 9.41 34.48
CA LEU A 509 0.92 8.83 35.79
C LEU A 509 -0.46 9.33 36.19
N TYR A 510 -1.41 8.42 36.38
CA TYR A 510 -2.80 8.76 36.77
C TYR A 510 -3.01 8.57 38.27
N TYR A 511 -3.59 9.58 38.89
CA TYR A 511 -3.93 9.63 40.30
C TYR A 511 -5.41 9.85 40.53
N GLN A 512 -5.87 9.83 41.76
CA GLN A 512 -7.24 10.18 42.10
C GLN A 512 -7.48 11.68 41.82
N GLY A 513 -8.22 11.98 40.75
CA GLY A 513 -8.63 13.34 40.41
C GLY A 513 -7.62 14.22 39.66
N TYR A 514 -6.41 13.70 39.33
CA TYR A 514 -5.43 14.41 38.50
C TYR A 514 -4.50 13.43 37.78
N SER A 515 -3.74 13.91 36.83
CA SER A 515 -2.67 13.16 36.14
C SER A 515 -1.41 14.00 35.98
N LYS A 516 -0.28 13.33 35.78
CA LYS A 516 1.01 13.98 35.53
C LYS A 516 1.71 13.32 34.35
N GLU A 517 1.96 14.09 33.31
CA GLU A 517 2.74 13.65 32.15
C GLU A 517 4.24 13.85 32.41
N VAL A 518 5.04 12.90 31.96
CA VAL A 518 6.50 12.89 32.05
C VAL A 518 7.08 12.47 30.71
N THR A 519 8.07 13.22 30.21
CA THR A 519 8.82 12.84 29.00
C THR A 519 9.93 11.87 29.36
N VAL A 520 10.00 10.74 28.68
CA VAL A 520 10.99 9.69 28.85
C VAL A 520 11.97 9.72 27.69
N ASN A 521 13.28 9.83 27.98
CA ASN A 521 14.36 9.67 27.00
C ASN A 521 14.95 8.26 27.16
N LEU A 522 14.53 7.33 26.30
CA LEU A 522 14.91 5.92 26.34
C LEU A 522 16.03 5.63 25.34
N ASN A 523 17.27 5.94 25.72
CA ASN A 523 18.45 5.84 24.84
C ASN A 523 19.38 4.66 25.18
N ALA A 524 19.02 3.86 26.16
CA ALA A 524 19.78 2.68 26.63
C ALA A 524 18.84 1.48 26.82
N ALA A 525 19.41 0.29 27.03
CA ALA A 525 18.62 -0.91 27.38
C ALA A 525 17.85 -0.73 28.71
N GLN A 526 18.31 0.15 29.57
CA GLN A 526 17.68 0.47 30.86
C GLN A 526 17.91 1.96 31.16
N THR A 527 16.87 2.65 31.57
CA THR A 527 16.87 4.08 31.93
C THR A 527 16.17 4.27 33.27
N GLU A 528 16.80 4.97 34.21
CA GLU A 528 16.20 5.37 35.46
C GLU A 528 15.49 6.73 35.28
N LEU A 529 14.21 6.78 35.60
CA LEU A 529 13.39 7.99 35.51
C LEU A 529 13.44 8.73 36.84
N LYS A 530 14.43 9.56 37.05
CA LYS A 530 14.63 10.34 38.25
C LYS A 530 13.50 11.33 38.54
N GLU A 531 12.89 11.85 37.50
CA GLU A 531 11.77 12.80 37.62
C GLU A 531 10.54 12.20 38.33
N ALA A 532 10.42 10.87 38.33
CA ALA A 532 9.37 10.17 39.06
C ALA A 532 9.66 9.93 40.56
N GLU A 533 10.90 10.06 41.00
CA GLU A 533 11.28 9.85 42.38
C GLU A 533 10.61 10.89 43.29
N GLY A 534 10.09 10.42 44.44
CA GLY A 534 9.38 11.24 45.42
C GLY A 534 7.92 11.56 45.03
N MET A 535 7.47 11.23 43.83
CA MET A 535 6.06 11.33 43.44
C MET A 535 5.22 10.30 44.21
N ASP A 536 3.94 10.57 44.36
CA ASP A 536 3.00 9.60 44.91
C ASP A 536 2.90 8.38 43.98
N VAL A 537 2.59 7.22 44.55
CA VAL A 537 2.34 6.02 43.74
C VAL A 537 1.07 6.22 42.95
N PRO A 538 1.10 6.17 41.60
CA PRO A 538 -0.06 6.36 40.78
C PRO A 538 -1.04 5.18 40.86
N LEU A 539 -2.30 5.40 40.48
CA LEU A 539 -3.30 4.35 40.29
C LEU A 539 -2.86 3.41 39.17
N PHE A 540 -2.42 3.99 38.07
CA PHE A 540 -1.79 3.28 36.94
C PHE A 540 -0.88 4.21 36.14
N VAL A 541 -0.04 3.61 35.32
CA VAL A 541 0.84 4.33 34.38
C VAL A 541 0.42 4.02 32.94
N LEU A 542 0.20 5.06 32.15
CA LEU A 542 -0.03 4.92 30.71
C LEU A 542 1.24 5.32 29.95
N PHE A 543 1.94 4.34 29.42
CA PHE A 543 3.09 4.56 28.53
C PHE A 543 2.62 5.06 27.16
N ASN A 544 3.45 5.86 26.52
CA ASN A 544 3.17 6.44 25.20
C ASN A 544 1.81 7.18 25.15
N SER A 545 1.51 7.92 26.19
CA SER A 545 0.22 8.63 26.36
C SER A 545 -0.05 9.66 25.26
N SER A 546 1.01 10.23 24.66
CA SER A 546 0.94 11.14 23.51
C SER A 546 0.82 10.42 22.16
N GLY A 547 1.01 9.09 22.09
CA GLY A 547 1.03 8.33 20.85
C GLY A 547 2.25 8.57 19.96
N GLN A 548 3.35 9.12 20.50
CA GLN A 548 4.53 9.52 19.70
C GLN A 548 5.67 8.50 19.73
N GLY A 549 5.69 7.60 20.70
CA GLY A 549 6.69 6.54 20.81
C GLY A 549 6.30 5.30 20.00
N TYR A 550 7.27 4.47 19.65
CA TYR A 550 7.06 3.25 18.86
C TYR A 550 7.55 2.01 19.63
N GLY A 551 6.68 1.03 19.82
CA GLY A 551 7.00 -0.21 20.53
C GLY A 551 5.81 -0.92 21.14
N LEU A 552 6.06 -2.06 21.79
CA LEU A 552 5.09 -2.76 22.64
C LEU A 552 5.23 -2.23 24.06
N TRP A 553 4.19 -1.61 24.57
CA TRP A 553 4.17 -0.88 25.83
C TRP A 553 3.57 -1.73 26.96
N PRO A 554 4.08 -1.62 28.19
CA PRO A 554 3.47 -2.29 29.33
C PRO A 554 2.08 -1.73 29.62
N SER A 555 1.18 -2.57 30.12
CA SER A 555 -0.15 -2.21 30.58
C SER A 555 -0.35 -2.57 32.05
N ASP A 556 -1.16 -1.81 32.76
CA ASP A 556 -1.52 -2.07 34.15
C ASP A 556 -2.99 -2.53 34.19
N ARG A 557 -3.30 -3.60 34.92
CA ARG A 557 -4.69 -4.05 35.11
C ARG A 557 -5.59 -3.00 35.78
N ALA A 558 -5.01 -2.16 36.64
CA ALA A 558 -5.76 -1.05 37.25
C ALA A 558 -6.31 -0.07 36.20
N MET A 559 -5.65 0.07 35.05
CA MET A 559 -6.10 0.90 33.93
C MET A 559 -7.45 0.44 33.37
N PHE A 560 -7.80 -0.86 33.42
CA PHE A 560 -9.06 -1.38 32.85
C PHE A 560 -10.29 -0.72 33.44
N ASN A 561 -10.28 -0.46 34.76
CA ASN A 561 -11.38 0.20 35.48
C ASN A 561 -11.48 1.70 35.17
N HIS A 562 -10.41 2.29 34.64
CA HIS A 562 -10.30 3.72 34.41
C HIS A 562 -10.21 4.09 32.90
N LEU A 563 -10.24 3.09 32.01
CA LEU A 563 -9.97 3.26 30.57
C LEU A 563 -10.84 4.36 29.93
N TYR A 564 -12.11 4.40 30.27
CA TYR A 564 -13.07 5.38 29.72
C TYR A 564 -13.14 6.69 30.51
N THR A 565 -12.34 6.85 31.57
CA THR A 565 -12.17 8.10 32.32
C THR A 565 -10.92 8.88 31.90
N ILE A 566 -10.11 8.34 30.97
CA ILE A 566 -8.99 9.05 30.38
C ILE A 566 -9.54 10.16 29.47
N ASP A 567 -9.26 11.43 29.80
CA ASP A 567 -9.88 12.57 29.12
C ASP A 567 -9.38 12.75 27.67
N GLN A 568 -8.06 12.57 27.45
CA GLN A 568 -7.47 12.82 26.15
C GLN A 568 -7.74 11.68 25.15
N PRO A 569 -8.39 11.96 23.98
CA PRO A 569 -8.69 10.93 23.00
C PRO A 569 -7.45 10.17 22.47
N VAL A 570 -6.33 10.85 22.29
CA VAL A 570 -5.05 10.22 21.87
C VAL A 570 -4.56 9.23 22.93
N SER A 571 -4.63 9.59 24.20
CA SER A 571 -4.23 8.72 25.30
C SER A 571 -5.13 7.48 25.40
N ARG A 572 -6.44 7.63 25.18
CA ARG A 572 -7.36 6.47 25.09
C ARG A 572 -7.03 5.58 23.93
N ALA A 573 -6.78 6.14 22.72
CA ALA A 573 -6.36 5.37 21.56
C ALA A 573 -5.06 4.60 21.81
N SER A 574 -4.08 5.25 22.42
CA SER A 574 -2.81 4.61 22.82
C SER A 574 -3.04 3.44 23.78
N ALA A 575 -3.95 3.62 24.75
CA ALA A 575 -4.33 2.54 25.67
C ALA A 575 -5.02 1.38 24.93
N TYR A 576 -5.94 1.64 24.01
CA TYR A 576 -6.61 0.61 23.21
C TYR A 576 -5.62 -0.19 22.36
N ILE A 577 -4.70 0.49 21.68
CA ILE A 577 -3.63 -0.14 20.88
C ILE A 577 -2.72 -0.99 21.79
N SER A 578 -2.29 -0.44 22.92
CA SER A 578 -1.44 -1.17 23.88
C SER A 578 -2.11 -2.43 24.41
N LEU A 579 -3.39 -2.36 24.77
CA LEU A 579 -4.16 -3.51 25.25
C LEU A 579 -4.29 -4.58 24.17
N TYR A 580 -4.61 -4.19 22.94
CA TYR A 580 -4.72 -5.12 21.83
C TYR A 580 -3.38 -5.81 21.50
N GLU A 581 -2.29 -5.06 21.43
CA GLU A 581 -0.96 -5.61 21.17
C GLU A 581 -0.47 -6.53 22.30
N ASN A 582 -0.78 -6.22 23.55
CA ASN A 582 -0.49 -7.09 24.69
C ASN A 582 -1.34 -8.37 24.69
N MET A 583 -2.62 -8.28 24.32
CA MET A 583 -3.47 -9.46 24.12
C MET A 583 -2.85 -10.40 23.09
N LEU A 584 -2.41 -9.87 21.95
CA LEU A 584 -1.75 -10.66 20.91
C LEU A 584 -0.48 -11.35 21.38
N ASN A 585 0.23 -10.76 22.34
CA ASN A 585 1.42 -11.33 22.95
C ASN A 585 1.13 -12.24 24.18
N GLY A 586 -0.16 -12.45 24.51
CA GLY A 586 -0.57 -13.23 25.68
C GLY A 586 -0.22 -12.55 27.01
N ARG A 587 -0.09 -11.22 27.04
CA ARG A 587 0.25 -10.42 28.21
C ARG A 587 -0.99 -9.69 28.74
N TYR A 588 -1.14 -9.59 30.03
CA TYR A 588 -2.11 -8.79 30.82
C TYR A 588 -3.59 -9.11 30.60
N VAL A 589 -4.06 -9.38 29.39
CA VAL A 589 -5.50 -9.53 29.06
C VAL A 589 -5.74 -10.66 28.09
N LYS A 590 -6.82 -11.44 28.29
CA LYS A 590 -7.26 -12.50 27.38
C LYS A 590 -8.20 -11.94 26.29
N PRO A 591 -8.34 -12.63 25.13
CA PRO A 591 -9.20 -12.16 24.03
C PRO A 591 -10.66 -11.87 24.46
N ALA A 592 -11.32 -12.80 25.16
CA ALA A 592 -12.70 -12.59 25.59
C ALA A 592 -12.85 -11.45 26.61
N GLU A 593 -11.86 -11.27 27.50
CA GLU A 593 -11.82 -10.17 28.47
C GLU A 593 -11.71 -8.81 27.76
N LEU A 594 -10.81 -8.71 26.78
CA LEU A 594 -10.62 -7.46 26.01
C LEU A 594 -11.84 -7.17 25.14
N LEU A 595 -12.46 -8.20 24.53
CA LEU A 595 -13.70 -8.04 23.77
C LEU A 595 -14.78 -7.42 24.65
N ASN A 596 -15.02 -7.99 25.84
CA ASN A 596 -16.01 -7.48 26.77
C ASN A 596 -15.72 -6.04 27.18
N LEU A 597 -14.46 -5.72 27.49
CA LEU A 597 -14.04 -4.36 27.84
C LEU A 597 -14.39 -3.37 26.74
N PHE A 598 -14.06 -3.68 25.46
CA PHE A 598 -14.36 -2.80 24.34
C PHE A 598 -15.88 -2.68 24.07
N VAL A 599 -16.62 -3.78 24.18
CA VAL A 599 -18.08 -3.78 23.99
C VAL A 599 -18.79 -2.90 25.03
N GLU A 600 -18.35 -2.95 26.28
CA GLU A 600 -18.85 -2.07 27.34
C GLU A 600 -18.50 -0.58 27.12
N GLY A 601 -17.45 -0.33 26.38
CA GLY A 601 -17.02 1.02 26.00
C GLY A 601 -17.82 1.66 24.86
N LEU A 602 -18.55 0.88 24.05
CA LEU A 602 -19.23 1.40 22.85
C LEU A 602 -20.23 2.52 23.10
N SER A 603 -20.86 2.51 24.28
CA SER A 603 -21.78 3.59 24.72
C SER A 603 -21.06 4.77 25.40
N LYS A 604 -19.80 4.59 25.79
CA LYS A 604 -19.01 5.57 26.55
C LYS A 604 -18.04 6.36 25.67
N GLU A 605 -17.55 5.77 24.58
CA GLU A 605 -16.60 6.44 23.67
C GLU A 605 -17.35 7.47 22.81
N THR A 606 -16.86 8.70 22.85
CA THR A 606 -17.47 9.85 22.18
C THR A 606 -16.67 10.34 20.97
N GLU A 607 -15.45 9.84 20.80
CA GLU A 607 -14.60 10.19 19.66
C GLU A 607 -14.73 9.15 18.53
N GLU A 608 -15.09 9.63 17.32
CA GLU A 608 -15.40 8.75 16.18
C GLU A 608 -14.22 7.83 15.77
N LEU A 609 -13.00 8.36 15.77
CA LEU A 609 -11.80 7.56 15.40
C LEU A 609 -11.50 6.48 16.45
N ASN A 610 -11.69 6.78 17.73
CA ASN A 610 -11.57 5.79 18.80
C ASN A 610 -12.65 4.73 18.71
N LEU A 611 -13.88 5.12 18.43
CA LEU A 611 -14.99 4.19 18.24
C LEU A 611 -14.73 3.26 17.04
N LYS A 612 -14.20 3.80 15.92
CA LYS A 612 -13.77 3.02 14.77
C LYS A 612 -12.66 2.03 15.14
N LEU A 613 -11.64 2.47 15.88
CA LEU A 613 -10.55 1.60 16.33
C LEU A 613 -11.09 0.45 17.20
N MET A 614 -11.95 0.76 18.16
CA MET A 614 -12.58 -0.25 19.01
C MET A 614 -13.43 -1.25 18.22
N THR A 615 -14.26 -0.77 17.29
CA THR A 615 -15.12 -1.65 16.47
C THR A 615 -14.29 -2.56 15.56
N ASN A 616 -13.18 -2.08 15.01
CA ASN A 616 -12.24 -2.91 14.27
C ASN A 616 -11.62 -4.00 15.15
N TYR A 617 -11.20 -3.66 16.37
CA TYR A 617 -10.66 -4.65 17.31
C TYR A 617 -11.73 -5.65 17.78
N ILE A 618 -12.97 -5.22 17.99
CA ILE A 618 -14.11 -6.11 18.32
C ILE A 618 -14.28 -7.15 17.20
N GLY A 619 -14.34 -6.72 15.93
CA GLY A 619 -14.46 -7.62 14.79
C GLY A 619 -13.30 -8.61 14.70
N THR A 620 -12.06 -8.11 14.80
CA THR A 620 -10.86 -8.94 14.75
C THR A 620 -10.80 -9.97 15.90
N ILE A 621 -11.03 -9.53 17.15
CA ILE A 621 -11.00 -10.44 18.30
C ILE A 621 -12.10 -11.50 18.15
N TYR A 622 -13.31 -11.10 17.75
CA TYR A 622 -14.44 -11.98 17.58
C TYR A 622 -14.19 -13.07 16.54
N TRP A 623 -13.68 -12.71 15.37
CA TRP A 623 -13.50 -13.64 14.26
C TRP A 623 -12.20 -14.44 14.33
N GLU A 624 -11.11 -13.86 14.82
CA GLU A 624 -9.78 -14.45 14.76
C GLU A 624 -9.29 -15.04 16.08
N PHE A 625 -9.80 -14.53 17.24
CA PHE A 625 -9.27 -14.88 18.57
C PHE A 625 -10.31 -15.45 19.54
N LEU A 626 -11.52 -15.76 19.09
CA LEU A 626 -12.48 -16.58 19.81
C LEU A 626 -12.73 -17.89 19.06
N SER A 627 -12.88 -18.98 19.81
CA SER A 627 -13.28 -20.25 19.21
C SER A 627 -14.69 -20.16 18.61
N PRO A 628 -15.07 -21.03 17.63
CA PRO A 628 -16.43 -21.08 17.11
C PRO A 628 -17.48 -21.28 18.21
N THR A 629 -17.15 -22.08 19.24
CA THR A 629 -18.02 -22.32 20.41
C THR A 629 -18.22 -21.07 21.25
N ASP A 630 -17.12 -20.34 21.55
CA ASP A 630 -17.20 -19.11 22.33
C ASP A 630 -17.94 -18.03 21.56
N ARG A 631 -17.71 -17.92 20.23
CA ARG A 631 -18.49 -17.00 19.39
C ARG A 631 -19.98 -17.27 19.45
N ALA A 632 -20.39 -18.53 19.31
CA ALA A 632 -21.79 -18.92 19.38
C ALA A 632 -22.39 -18.61 20.74
N ALA A 633 -21.66 -18.86 21.82
CA ALA A 633 -22.12 -18.58 23.20
C ALA A 633 -22.26 -17.07 23.49
N LEU A 634 -21.40 -16.23 22.88
CA LEU A 634 -21.39 -14.79 23.13
C LEU A 634 -22.25 -13.99 22.13
N SER A 635 -22.67 -14.60 21.03
CA SER A 635 -23.28 -13.87 19.89
C SER A 635 -24.51 -13.03 20.30
N GLU A 636 -25.46 -13.63 21.01
CA GLU A 636 -26.70 -12.94 21.41
C GLU A 636 -26.40 -11.73 22.32
N LEU A 637 -25.53 -11.93 23.30
CA LEU A 637 -25.13 -10.86 24.22
C LEU A 637 -24.41 -9.71 23.47
N LEU A 638 -23.48 -10.07 22.60
CA LEU A 638 -22.69 -9.12 21.80
C LEU A 638 -23.59 -8.32 20.86
N GLU A 639 -24.44 -8.99 20.09
CA GLU A 639 -25.39 -8.38 19.16
C GLU A 639 -26.33 -7.39 19.89
N ASN A 640 -26.90 -7.80 21.03
CA ASN A 640 -27.77 -6.95 21.83
C ASN A 640 -27.06 -5.72 22.41
N LYS A 641 -25.81 -5.89 22.90
CA LYS A 641 -25.01 -4.75 23.40
C LYS A 641 -24.65 -3.75 22.29
N ILE A 642 -24.21 -4.24 21.11
CA ILE A 642 -23.88 -3.37 19.98
C ILE A 642 -25.11 -2.62 19.49
N TRP A 643 -26.26 -3.33 19.34
CA TRP A 643 -27.50 -2.69 18.93
C TRP A 643 -27.97 -1.64 19.92
N SER A 644 -27.96 -1.94 21.22
CA SER A 644 -28.34 -1.01 22.28
C SER A 644 -27.38 0.20 22.31
N ALA A 645 -26.08 -0.02 22.18
CA ALA A 645 -25.11 1.06 22.08
C ALA A 645 -25.38 1.97 20.85
N MET A 646 -25.77 1.39 19.71
CA MET A 646 -26.16 2.15 18.52
C MET A 646 -27.36 3.06 18.77
N LEU A 647 -28.39 2.57 19.46
CA LEU A 647 -29.61 3.32 19.71
C LEU A 647 -29.36 4.57 20.58
N VAL A 648 -28.46 4.48 21.58
CA VAL A 648 -28.16 5.59 22.49
C VAL A 648 -27.19 6.62 21.91
N GLN A 649 -26.49 6.31 20.82
CA GLN A 649 -25.63 7.28 20.14
C GLN A 649 -26.45 8.43 19.55
N THR A 650 -25.90 9.64 19.60
CA THR A 650 -26.56 10.85 19.06
C THR A 650 -26.08 11.23 17.67
N LYS A 651 -24.82 10.84 17.33
CA LYS A 651 -24.21 11.17 16.04
C LYS A 651 -24.51 10.09 15.02
N ALA A 652 -24.96 10.47 13.83
CA ALA A 652 -25.30 9.53 12.74
C ALA A 652 -24.11 8.63 12.33
N ASN A 653 -22.89 9.18 12.30
CA ASN A 653 -21.68 8.43 11.97
C ASN A 653 -21.38 7.34 13.01
N HIS A 654 -21.55 7.63 14.29
CA HIS A 654 -21.38 6.63 15.36
C HIS A 654 -22.42 5.52 15.24
N LYS A 655 -23.68 5.87 14.96
CA LYS A 655 -24.73 4.89 14.69
C LYS A 655 -24.38 4.01 13.49
N LYS A 656 -23.89 4.60 12.40
CA LYS A 656 -23.46 3.87 11.20
C LYS A 656 -22.30 2.92 11.49
N LEU A 657 -21.28 3.35 12.22
CA LEU A 657 -20.16 2.48 12.63
C LEU A 657 -20.65 1.26 13.43
N LEU A 658 -21.52 1.49 14.42
CA LEU A 658 -22.07 0.40 15.24
C LEU A 658 -23.02 -0.50 14.45
N PHE A 659 -23.80 0.03 13.52
CA PHE A 659 -24.61 -0.76 12.59
C PHE A 659 -23.74 -1.67 11.72
N LYS A 660 -22.62 -1.15 11.20
CA LYS A 660 -21.65 -1.94 10.41
C LYS A 660 -20.98 -3.03 11.26
N THR A 661 -20.63 -2.72 12.50
CA THR A 661 -20.09 -3.71 13.43
C THR A 661 -21.13 -4.81 13.73
N TYR A 662 -22.40 -4.44 13.95
CA TYR A 662 -23.49 -5.39 14.12
C TYR A 662 -23.67 -6.28 12.88
N GLN A 663 -23.65 -5.69 11.70
CA GLN A 663 -23.67 -6.40 10.41
C GLN A 663 -22.49 -7.37 10.24
N ASP A 664 -21.32 -7.03 10.76
CA ASP A 664 -20.12 -7.89 10.66
C ASP A 664 -20.22 -9.11 11.57
N VAL A 665 -20.58 -8.92 12.83
CA VAL A 665 -20.49 -9.96 13.86
C VAL A 665 -21.72 -10.83 14.01
N PHE A 666 -22.87 -10.50 13.43
CA PHE A 666 -24.14 -11.22 13.70
C PHE A 666 -24.10 -12.70 13.34
N LEU A 667 -24.69 -13.52 14.22
CA LEU A 667 -24.86 -14.97 14.02
C LEU A 667 -26.27 -15.45 14.33
N THR A 668 -27.01 -14.74 15.23
CA THR A 668 -28.33 -15.21 15.65
C THR A 668 -29.38 -15.01 14.56
N LYS A 669 -30.43 -15.83 14.60
CA LYS A 669 -31.56 -15.70 13.66
C LYS A 669 -32.24 -14.35 13.81
N GLU A 670 -32.39 -13.89 15.05
CA GLU A 670 -33.06 -12.62 15.36
C GLU A 670 -32.30 -11.44 14.73
N ALA A 671 -30.98 -11.38 14.89
CA ALA A 671 -30.15 -10.35 14.24
C ALA A 671 -30.23 -10.44 12.72
N GLY A 672 -30.18 -11.64 12.16
CA GLY A 672 -30.32 -11.85 10.73
C GLY A 672 -31.69 -11.40 10.19
N ASP A 673 -32.77 -11.65 10.90
CA ASP A 673 -34.12 -11.22 10.49
C ASP A 673 -34.25 -9.69 10.58
N ARG A 674 -33.69 -9.06 11.61
CA ARG A 674 -33.62 -7.60 11.76
C ARG A 674 -32.88 -6.94 10.58
N LEU A 675 -31.72 -7.43 10.24
CA LEU A 675 -30.93 -6.95 9.10
C LEU A 675 -31.64 -7.21 7.76
N TYR A 676 -32.32 -8.34 7.63
CA TYR A 676 -33.11 -8.64 6.43
C TYR A 676 -34.26 -7.65 6.25
N GLN A 677 -34.97 -7.26 7.32
CA GLN A 677 -36.02 -6.24 7.22
C GLN A 677 -35.47 -4.89 6.78
N VAL A 678 -34.32 -4.46 7.34
CA VAL A 678 -33.63 -3.23 6.91
C VAL A 678 -33.29 -3.29 5.41
N TRP A 679 -32.73 -4.40 4.95
CA TRP A 679 -32.36 -4.57 3.54
C TRP A 679 -33.61 -4.65 2.64
N LYS A 680 -34.64 -5.38 3.03
CA LYS A 680 -35.81 -5.60 2.21
C LYS A 680 -36.63 -4.31 2.04
N SER A 681 -36.85 -3.60 3.12
CA SER A 681 -37.60 -2.34 3.12
C SER A 681 -36.80 -1.14 2.59
N GLN A 682 -35.48 -1.28 2.45
CA GLN A 682 -34.55 -0.16 2.16
C GLN A 682 -34.71 1.01 3.16
N THR A 683 -35.05 0.66 4.40
CA THR A 683 -35.25 1.62 5.50
C THR A 683 -34.22 1.37 6.58
N ALA A 684 -33.27 2.28 6.73
CA ALA A 684 -32.24 2.21 7.77
C ALA A 684 -32.87 2.42 9.17
N PRO A 685 -32.25 1.89 10.24
CA PRO A 685 -32.64 2.21 11.61
C PRO A 685 -32.56 3.73 11.87
N GLU A 686 -33.32 4.19 12.85
CA GLU A 686 -33.41 5.62 13.18
C GLU A 686 -32.03 6.25 13.42
N GLY A 687 -31.75 7.32 12.66
CA GLY A 687 -30.50 8.07 12.72
C GLY A 687 -29.32 7.40 11.99
N VAL A 688 -29.48 6.20 11.41
CA VAL A 688 -28.50 5.56 10.52
C VAL A 688 -28.78 5.99 9.08
N LYS A 689 -27.71 6.31 8.34
CA LYS A 689 -27.81 6.62 6.92
C LYS A 689 -27.05 5.56 6.12
N LEU A 690 -27.76 4.86 5.21
CA LEU A 690 -27.20 3.81 4.38
C LEU A 690 -27.25 4.19 2.89
N SER A 691 -26.15 3.96 2.19
CA SER A 691 -26.02 4.14 0.73
C SER A 691 -26.38 2.85 -0.03
N GLU A 692 -26.43 2.90 -1.37
CA GLU A 692 -26.55 1.71 -2.24
C GLU A 692 -25.45 0.68 -1.93
N ASP A 693 -24.22 1.16 -1.73
CA ASP A 693 -23.08 0.29 -1.41
C ASP A 693 -23.23 -0.36 -0.01
N ASP A 694 -23.85 0.33 0.95
CA ASP A 694 -24.15 -0.23 2.27
C ASP A 694 -25.19 -1.36 2.18
N TYR A 695 -26.27 -1.18 1.41
CA TYR A 695 -27.27 -2.23 1.19
C TYR A 695 -26.68 -3.43 0.42
N THR A 696 -25.78 -3.17 -0.53
CA THR A 696 -25.03 -4.22 -1.23
C THR A 696 -24.15 -5.03 -0.27
N SER A 697 -23.40 -4.35 0.59
CA SER A 697 -22.60 -4.99 1.64
C SER A 697 -23.46 -5.79 2.62
N LEU A 698 -24.65 -5.28 2.96
CA LEU A 698 -25.60 -5.98 3.82
C LEU A 698 -26.11 -7.27 3.18
N ALA A 699 -26.42 -7.25 1.87
CA ALA A 699 -26.81 -8.45 1.13
C ALA A 699 -25.69 -9.51 1.14
N PHE A 700 -24.43 -9.09 0.92
CA PHE A 700 -23.28 -10.00 0.98
C PHE A 700 -23.08 -10.60 2.37
N SER A 701 -23.20 -9.80 3.43
CA SER A 701 -23.10 -10.31 4.80
C SER A 701 -24.20 -11.33 5.15
N MET A 702 -25.42 -11.14 4.66
CA MET A 702 -26.50 -12.09 4.83
C MET A 702 -26.30 -13.37 4.01
N ALA A 703 -25.78 -13.27 2.78
CA ALA A 703 -25.52 -14.43 1.94
C ALA A 703 -24.44 -15.39 2.50
N LEU A 704 -23.57 -14.90 3.38
CA LEU A 704 -22.60 -15.74 4.11
C LEU A 704 -23.27 -16.69 5.13
N ARG A 705 -24.49 -16.40 5.57
CA ARG A 705 -25.17 -17.13 6.65
C ARG A 705 -26.16 -18.15 6.10
N PRO A 706 -26.38 -19.26 6.80
CA PRO A 706 -27.37 -20.27 6.38
C PRO A 706 -28.79 -19.73 6.28
N GLY A 707 -29.59 -20.30 5.40
CA GLY A 707 -31.04 -20.01 5.29
C GLY A 707 -31.41 -18.76 4.48
N ARG A 708 -30.44 -18.10 3.85
CA ARG A 708 -30.68 -17.04 2.86
C ARG A 708 -30.28 -17.58 1.47
N ASP A 709 -31.18 -17.52 0.55
CA ASP A 709 -31.03 -18.16 -0.76
C ASP A 709 -30.49 -17.22 -1.85
N SER A 710 -30.36 -17.79 -3.05
CA SER A 710 -29.91 -17.06 -4.24
C SER A 710 -30.88 -15.94 -4.67
N THR A 711 -32.12 -15.88 -4.17
CA THR A 711 -33.09 -14.83 -4.54
C THR A 711 -32.67 -13.48 -3.97
N LEU A 712 -32.10 -13.45 -2.74
CA LEU A 712 -31.55 -12.25 -2.13
C LEU A 712 -30.50 -11.58 -3.02
N MET A 713 -29.55 -12.37 -3.54
CA MET A 713 -28.47 -11.87 -4.38
C MET A 713 -29.00 -11.38 -5.74
N LYS A 714 -29.95 -12.10 -6.35
CA LYS A 714 -30.58 -11.70 -7.60
C LYS A 714 -31.39 -10.42 -7.44
N GLU A 715 -32.11 -10.28 -6.34
CA GLU A 715 -32.88 -9.07 -6.04
C GLU A 715 -31.94 -7.87 -5.82
N GLN A 716 -30.84 -8.03 -5.05
CA GLN A 716 -29.86 -6.95 -4.87
C GLN A 716 -29.23 -6.57 -6.22
N LEU A 717 -28.84 -7.53 -7.05
CA LEU A 717 -28.27 -7.28 -8.38
C LEU A 717 -29.22 -6.43 -9.26
N SER A 718 -30.51 -6.69 -9.17
CA SER A 718 -31.52 -5.94 -9.95
C SER A 718 -31.66 -4.48 -9.48
N ARG A 719 -31.30 -4.16 -8.25
CA ARG A 719 -31.33 -2.81 -7.67
C ARG A 719 -30.13 -1.94 -8.09
N ILE A 720 -29.05 -2.55 -8.57
CA ILE A 720 -27.83 -1.83 -8.95
C ILE A 720 -27.99 -1.28 -10.37
N ASN A 721 -27.92 0.03 -10.52
CA ASN A 721 -28.06 0.70 -11.81
C ASN A 721 -26.72 0.93 -12.53
N ASN A 722 -25.65 1.23 -11.79
CA ASN A 722 -24.35 1.48 -12.38
C ASN A 722 -23.73 0.20 -12.95
N THR A 723 -23.39 0.22 -14.24
CA THR A 723 -22.90 -0.95 -14.98
C THR A 723 -21.61 -1.52 -14.40
N ASP A 724 -20.72 -0.67 -13.92
CA ASP A 724 -19.43 -1.11 -13.40
C ASP A 724 -19.60 -1.77 -12.01
N ARG A 725 -20.46 -1.22 -11.15
CA ARG A 725 -20.86 -1.86 -9.86
C ARG A 725 -21.60 -3.18 -10.08
N LYS A 726 -22.43 -3.25 -11.11
CA LYS A 726 -23.13 -4.48 -11.47
C LYS A 726 -22.18 -5.59 -11.87
N LYS A 727 -21.21 -5.31 -12.74
CA LYS A 727 -20.15 -6.27 -13.14
C LYS A 727 -19.33 -6.76 -11.94
N ARG A 728 -19.00 -5.86 -11.02
CA ARG A 728 -18.32 -6.22 -9.78
C ARG A 728 -19.15 -7.17 -8.92
N PHE A 729 -20.44 -6.88 -8.75
CA PHE A 729 -21.36 -7.72 -8.01
C PHE A 729 -21.45 -9.13 -8.59
N GLU A 730 -21.66 -9.22 -9.92
CA GLU A 730 -21.73 -10.48 -10.67
C GLU A 730 -20.46 -11.33 -10.51
N PHE A 731 -19.30 -10.68 -10.49
CA PHE A 731 -18.02 -11.37 -10.27
C PHE A 731 -17.90 -11.97 -8.86
N ILE A 732 -18.43 -11.29 -7.84
CA ILE A 732 -18.33 -11.72 -6.43
C ILE A 732 -19.36 -12.81 -6.09
N MET A 733 -20.52 -12.82 -6.74
CA MET A 733 -21.63 -13.72 -6.43
C MET A 733 -21.24 -15.20 -6.25
N PRO A 734 -20.45 -15.83 -7.15
CA PRO A 734 -20.09 -17.24 -7.01
C PRO A 734 -19.33 -17.57 -5.72
N ALA A 735 -18.49 -16.64 -5.23
CA ALA A 735 -17.76 -16.82 -3.97
C ALA A 735 -18.69 -16.82 -2.73
N LEU A 736 -19.89 -16.24 -2.86
CA LEU A 736 -20.91 -16.17 -1.81
C LEU A 736 -21.94 -17.31 -1.90
N SER A 737 -21.90 -18.12 -2.94
CA SER A 737 -22.87 -19.21 -3.13
C SER A 737 -22.91 -20.14 -1.90
N SER A 738 -24.11 -20.62 -1.57
CA SER A 738 -24.29 -21.71 -0.58
C SER A 738 -23.79 -23.05 -1.11
N ASP A 739 -23.76 -23.25 -2.43
CA ASP A 739 -23.23 -24.45 -3.08
C ASP A 739 -21.69 -24.45 -3.06
N VAL A 740 -21.14 -25.48 -2.42
CA VAL A 740 -19.68 -25.69 -2.35
C VAL A 740 -19.08 -25.92 -3.73
N VAL A 741 -19.81 -26.61 -4.63
CA VAL A 741 -19.33 -26.92 -5.98
C VAL A 741 -19.15 -25.65 -6.79
N GLU A 742 -20.10 -24.71 -6.69
CA GLU A 742 -19.97 -23.40 -7.37
C GLU A 742 -18.77 -22.60 -6.83
N ARG A 743 -18.54 -22.61 -5.52
CA ARG A 743 -17.36 -21.97 -4.92
C ARG A 743 -16.06 -22.65 -5.36
N ASP A 744 -16.04 -23.98 -5.48
CA ASP A 744 -14.88 -24.73 -5.97
C ASP A 744 -14.54 -24.35 -7.42
N GLN A 745 -15.56 -24.26 -8.27
CA GLN A 745 -15.41 -23.83 -9.67
C GLN A 745 -14.90 -22.39 -9.75
N PHE A 746 -15.43 -21.51 -8.90
CA PHE A 746 -14.97 -20.11 -8.85
C PHE A 746 -13.48 -20.05 -8.45
N PHE A 747 -13.07 -20.69 -7.35
CA PHE A 747 -11.67 -20.70 -6.94
C PHE A 747 -10.76 -21.29 -8.02
N LYS A 748 -11.15 -22.42 -8.62
CA LYS A 748 -10.43 -23.04 -9.73
C LYS A 748 -10.28 -22.11 -10.92
N SER A 749 -11.28 -21.30 -11.21
CA SER A 749 -11.20 -20.31 -12.31
C SER A 749 -10.09 -19.28 -12.08
N LEU A 750 -9.80 -18.94 -10.82
CA LEU A 750 -8.73 -18.01 -10.46
C LEU A 750 -7.31 -18.55 -10.69
N GLU A 751 -7.15 -19.84 -11.01
CA GLU A 751 -5.86 -20.38 -11.46
C GLU A 751 -5.44 -19.75 -12.79
N LEU A 752 -6.38 -19.30 -13.61
CA LEU A 752 -6.11 -18.61 -14.87
C LEU A 752 -5.90 -17.11 -14.64
N LYS A 753 -4.75 -16.59 -15.06
CA LYS A 753 -4.39 -15.16 -14.93
C LYS A 753 -5.50 -14.21 -15.43
N VAL A 754 -6.13 -14.52 -16.56
CA VAL A 754 -7.19 -13.68 -17.16
C VAL A 754 -8.38 -13.44 -16.22
N ASN A 755 -8.67 -14.37 -15.31
CA ASN A 755 -9.74 -14.24 -14.33
C ASN A 755 -9.31 -13.46 -13.07
N ARG A 756 -8.03 -13.10 -12.95
CA ARG A 756 -7.49 -12.28 -11.86
C ARG A 756 -7.19 -10.83 -12.25
N GLU A 757 -7.44 -10.43 -13.48
CA GLU A 757 -7.13 -9.07 -13.97
C GLU A 757 -7.80 -7.96 -13.15
N LYS A 758 -8.96 -8.23 -12.53
CA LYS A 758 -9.66 -7.29 -11.65
C LYS A 758 -9.32 -7.59 -10.19
N GLU A 759 -8.08 -7.32 -9.80
CA GLU A 759 -7.52 -7.73 -8.52
C GLU A 759 -8.32 -7.27 -7.31
N SER A 760 -8.88 -6.06 -7.34
CA SER A 760 -9.76 -5.57 -6.26
C SER A 760 -11.07 -6.37 -6.14
N ASN A 761 -11.58 -6.91 -7.24
CA ASN A 761 -12.75 -7.79 -7.23
C ASN A 761 -12.38 -9.18 -6.72
N VAL A 762 -11.22 -9.68 -7.14
CA VAL A 762 -10.66 -10.96 -6.66
C VAL A 762 -10.47 -10.94 -5.15
N GLY A 763 -9.83 -9.89 -4.61
CA GLY A 763 -9.66 -9.73 -3.16
C GLY A 763 -10.99 -9.71 -2.42
N ALA A 764 -12.00 -8.99 -2.94
CA ALA A 764 -13.33 -8.96 -2.34
C ALA A 764 -14.03 -10.34 -2.37
N ALA A 765 -13.89 -11.08 -3.46
CA ALA A 765 -14.46 -12.42 -3.56
C ALA A 765 -13.77 -13.42 -2.61
N LEU A 766 -12.43 -13.37 -2.53
CA LEU A 766 -11.65 -14.23 -1.63
C LEU A 766 -11.95 -13.94 -0.15
N TYR A 767 -12.19 -12.69 0.21
CA TYR A 767 -12.62 -12.33 1.57
C TYR A 767 -13.87 -13.12 1.98
N TYR A 768 -14.89 -13.20 1.11
CA TYR A 768 -16.11 -13.97 1.40
C TYR A 768 -15.90 -15.47 1.31
N LEU A 769 -15.09 -15.92 0.37
CA LEU A 769 -14.77 -17.35 0.20
C LEU A 769 -14.06 -17.92 1.43
N HIS A 770 -13.14 -17.16 2.02
CA HIS A 770 -12.33 -17.56 3.18
C HIS A 770 -12.84 -17.03 4.53
N HIS A 771 -14.03 -16.43 4.54
CA HIS A 771 -14.64 -15.93 5.78
C HIS A 771 -14.75 -17.03 6.85
N PRO A 772 -14.60 -16.74 8.16
CA PRO A 772 -14.66 -17.73 9.24
C PRO A 772 -15.84 -18.70 9.17
N LEU A 773 -17.00 -18.26 8.70
CA LEU A 773 -18.19 -19.10 8.48
C LEU A 773 -18.06 -20.09 7.31
N ARG A 774 -17.02 -19.99 6.50
CA ARG A 774 -16.76 -20.83 5.31
C ARG A 774 -15.50 -21.68 5.44
N GLN A 775 -14.70 -21.52 6.50
CA GLN A 775 -13.37 -22.12 6.64
C GLN A 775 -13.36 -23.63 6.51
N SER A 776 -14.36 -24.35 7.06
CA SER A 776 -14.45 -25.81 6.97
C SER A 776 -14.51 -26.34 5.53
N THR A 777 -14.98 -25.53 4.58
CA THR A 777 -15.06 -25.88 3.16
C THR A 777 -14.00 -25.20 2.31
N SER A 778 -13.33 -24.19 2.83
CA SER A 778 -12.39 -23.35 2.07
C SER A 778 -10.92 -23.59 2.42
N VAL A 779 -10.62 -24.25 3.54
CA VAL A 779 -9.23 -24.57 3.97
C VAL A 779 -8.47 -25.36 2.89
N LYS A 780 -9.15 -26.18 2.11
CA LYS A 780 -8.60 -26.96 0.99
C LYS A 780 -8.00 -26.10 -0.13
N TYR A 781 -8.34 -24.80 -0.22
CA TYR A 781 -7.76 -23.91 -1.24
C TYR A 781 -6.39 -23.34 -0.84
N LEU A 782 -6.05 -23.37 0.45
CA LEU A 782 -4.84 -22.73 0.96
C LEU A 782 -3.53 -23.25 0.35
N PRO A 783 -3.32 -24.57 0.15
CA PRO A 783 -2.12 -25.06 -0.51
C PRO A 783 -1.93 -24.45 -1.91
N LYS A 784 -3.02 -24.44 -2.71
CA LYS A 784 -2.98 -23.88 -4.07
C LYS A 784 -2.76 -22.37 -4.07
N SER A 785 -3.34 -21.66 -3.10
CA SER A 785 -3.12 -20.21 -2.93
C SER A 785 -1.64 -19.86 -2.70
N LEU A 786 -0.92 -20.68 -1.93
CA LEU A 786 0.52 -20.53 -1.70
C LEU A 786 1.36 -20.87 -2.95
N GLU A 787 1.00 -21.93 -3.67
CA GLU A 787 1.69 -22.34 -4.91
C GLU A 787 1.60 -21.25 -6.01
N MET A 788 0.49 -20.53 -6.06
CA MET A 788 0.27 -19.48 -7.06
C MET A 788 0.99 -18.17 -6.76
N LEU A 789 1.53 -17.99 -5.56
CA LEU A 789 1.99 -16.67 -5.09
C LEU A 789 3.15 -16.09 -5.90
N GLU A 790 4.11 -16.90 -6.37
CA GLU A 790 5.22 -16.41 -7.20
C GLU A 790 4.73 -15.95 -8.58
N GLU A 791 3.79 -16.68 -9.17
CA GLU A 791 3.16 -16.26 -10.44
C GLU A 791 2.35 -14.97 -10.24
N ILE A 792 1.57 -14.88 -9.15
CA ILE A 792 0.81 -13.69 -8.78
C ILE A 792 1.73 -12.47 -8.61
N GLN A 793 2.88 -12.64 -7.97
CA GLN A 793 3.84 -11.56 -7.78
C GLN A 793 4.43 -11.05 -9.09
N THR A 794 4.65 -11.93 -10.08
CA THR A 794 5.25 -11.54 -11.37
C THR A 794 4.22 -11.02 -12.37
N THR A 795 2.94 -11.31 -12.19
CA THR A 795 1.87 -10.98 -13.13
C THR A 795 0.86 -9.96 -12.62
N GLY A 796 0.71 -9.86 -11.31
CA GLY A 796 -0.17 -8.92 -10.64
C GLY A 796 0.45 -7.54 -10.41
N ASP A 797 -0.30 -6.65 -9.78
CA ASP A 797 0.23 -5.37 -9.32
C ASP A 797 1.03 -5.50 -8.01
N ILE A 798 1.59 -4.38 -7.56
CA ILE A 798 2.48 -4.35 -6.39
C ILE A 798 1.81 -4.75 -5.08
N PHE A 799 0.50 -4.57 -4.94
CA PHE A 799 -0.25 -4.90 -3.73
C PHE A 799 -0.94 -6.26 -3.80
N PHE A 800 -1.07 -6.83 -4.99
CA PHE A 800 -1.85 -8.04 -5.18
C PHE A 800 -1.32 -9.25 -4.39
N PRO A 801 -0.01 -9.53 -4.32
CA PRO A 801 0.50 -10.63 -3.50
C PRO A 801 0.12 -10.51 -2.01
N GLN A 802 0.22 -9.30 -1.46
CA GLN A 802 -0.17 -9.04 -0.07
C GLN A 802 -1.68 -9.19 0.14
N ASN A 803 -2.48 -8.60 -0.77
CA ASN A 803 -3.94 -8.68 -0.70
C ASN A 803 -4.44 -10.13 -0.88
N TRP A 804 -3.82 -10.89 -1.79
CA TRP A 804 -4.11 -12.30 -1.99
C TRP A 804 -3.89 -13.10 -0.71
N LEU A 805 -2.73 -12.94 -0.08
CA LEU A 805 -2.42 -13.61 1.18
C LEU A 805 -3.38 -13.18 2.29
N GLN A 806 -3.62 -11.89 2.44
CA GLN A 806 -4.45 -11.36 3.52
C GLN A 806 -5.90 -11.84 3.42
N THR A 807 -6.46 -11.90 2.23
CA THR A 807 -7.83 -12.38 2.01
C THR A 807 -7.95 -13.91 2.07
N THR A 808 -6.87 -14.65 1.86
CA THR A 808 -6.87 -16.13 1.96
C THR A 808 -6.52 -16.64 3.35
N PHE A 809 -5.63 -15.98 4.10
CA PHE A 809 -5.13 -16.48 5.39
C PHE A 809 -5.56 -15.64 6.61
N GLY A 810 -5.98 -14.40 6.42
CA GLY A 810 -6.15 -13.42 7.49
C GLY A 810 -7.12 -13.83 8.61
N TYR A 811 -8.10 -14.69 8.33
CA TYR A 811 -9.14 -15.08 9.29
C TYR A 811 -9.01 -16.49 9.84
N TYR A 812 -8.02 -17.26 9.42
CA TYR A 812 -7.85 -18.63 9.88
C TYR A 812 -7.27 -18.69 11.29
N GLN A 813 -7.76 -19.67 12.07
CA GLN A 813 -7.30 -19.95 13.43
C GLN A 813 -7.07 -21.45 13.67
N SER A 814 -7.32 -22.31 12.64
CA SER A 814 -7.25 -23.77 12.76
C SER A 814 -5.83 -24.30 12.72
N GLU A 815 -5.63 -25.47 13.39
CA GLU A 815 -4.38 -26.22 13.32
C GLU A 815 -4.04 -26.62 11.88
N GLU A 816 -5.05 -27.06 11.12
CA GLU A 816 -4.87 -27.48 9.72
C GLU A 816 -4.30 -26.34 8.86
N ALA A 817 -4.87 -25.14 8.95
CA ALA A 817 -4.38 -23.99 8.20
C ALA A 817 -2.92 -23.62 8.57
N ALA A 818 -2.59 -23.67 9.86
CA ALA A 818 -1.23 -23.41 10.33
C ALA A 818 -0.24 -24.47 9.86
N GLN A 819 -0.67 -25.75 9.83
CA GLN A 819 0.16 -26.84 9.33
C GLN A 819 0.43 -26.66 7.83
N ILE A 820 -0.56 -26.27 7.03
CA ILE A 820 -0.40 -25.99 5.60
C ILE A 820 0.69 -24.93 5.36
N VAL A 821 0.64 -23.82 6.09
CA VAL A 821 1.67 -22.77 5.97
C VAL A 821 3.06 -23.27 6.39
N THR A 822 3.10 -24.01 7.50
CA THR A 822 4.37 -24.54 8.04
C THR A 822 5.00 -25.55 7.06
N ASP A 823 4.21 -26.45 6.50
CA ASP A 823 4.69 -27.46 5.55
C ASP A 823 5.12 -26.83 4.23
N PHE A 824 4.39 -25.84 3.73
CA PHE A 824 4.82 -25.07 2.55
C PHE A 824 6.20 -24.44 2.76
N LEU A 825 6.40 -23.74 3.87
CA LEU A 825 7.67 -23.08 4.18
C LEU A 825 8.84 -24.05 4.41
N LYS A 826 8.57 -25.27 4.93
CA LYS A 826 9.55 -26.34 5.06
C LYS A 826 9.91 -26.96 3.72
N LYS A 827 8.90 -27.19 2.87
CA LYS A 827 9.08 -27.77 1.54
C LYS A 827 9.86 -26.86 0.59
N HIS A 828 9.76 -25.54 0.81
CA HIS A 828 10.40 -24.53 0.00
C HIS A 828 11.45 -23.71 0.79
N PRO A 829 12.58 -24.30 1.22
CA PRO A 829 13.58 -23.62 2.05
C PRO A 829 14.23 -22.41 1.35
N ASN A 830 14.32 -22.45 0.02
CA ASN A 830 14.89 -21.40 -0.82
C ASN A 830 13.81 -20.50 -1.47
N TYR A 831 12.60 -20.47 -0.92
CA TYR A 831 11.53 -19.61 -1.41
C TYR A 831 11.94 -18.14 -1.40
N ASN A 832 11.48 -17.35 -2.38
CA ASN A 832 11.78 -15.93 -2.45
C ASN A 832 11.67 -15.28 -1.06
N PRO A 833 12.75 -14.73 -0.50
CA PRO A 833 12.78 -14.29 0.91
C PRO A 833 11.77 -13.18 1.20
N LYS A 834 11.48 -12.31 0.22
CA LYS A 834 10.49 -11.22 0.37
C LYS A 834 9.05 -11.77 0.38
N LEU A 835 8.74 -12.72 -0.48
CA LEU A 835 7.45 -13.42 -0.44
C LEU A 835 7.29 -14.28 0.81
N ARG A 836 8.37 -14.95 1.25
CA ARG A 836 8.39 -15.67 2.52
C ARG A 836 8.05 -14.75 3.70
N ALA A 837 8.62 -13.54 3.72
CA ALA A 837 8.30 -12.54 4.73
C ALA A 837 6.81 -12.17 4.70
N LYS A 838 6.23 -11.93 3.52
CA LYS A 838 4.80 -11.63 3.38
C LYS A 838 3.89 -12.78 3.88
N VAL A 839 4.25 -14.04 3.60
CA VAL A 839 3.54 -15.21 4.15
C VAL A 839 3.57 -15.20 5.68
N LEU A 840 4.75 -14.97 6.27
CA LEU A 840 4.92 -14.91 7.75
C LEU A 840 4.16 -13.73 8.36
N GLN A 841 4.15 -12.57 7.71
CA GLN A 841 3.38 -11.40 8.14
C GLN A 841 1.88 -11.71 8.18
N THR A 842 1.37 -12.32 7.13
CA THR A 842 -0.07 -12.58 7.00
C THR A 842 -0.55 -13.72 7.90
N ALA A 843 0.26 -14.75 8.09
CA ALA A 843 -0.06 -15.89 8.95
C ALA A 843 0.20 -15.64 10.45
N ASP A 844 0.67 -14.44 10.85
CA ASP A 844 1.01 -14.16 12.24
C ASP A 844 -0.19 -14.33 13.19
N ASN A 845 -1.34 -13.74 12.83
CA ASN A 845 -2.56 -13.88 13.63
C ASN A 845 -3.02 -15.34 13.72
N LEU A 846 -2.92 -16.13 12.67
CA LEU A 846 -3.20 -17.56 12.68
C LEU A 846 -2.34 -18.30 13.73
N PHE A 847 -1.03 -18.04 13.76
CA PHE A 847 -0.13 -18.66 14.73
C PHE A 847 -0.37 -18.14 16.15
N ARG A 848 -0.70 -16.86 16.34
CA ARG A 848 -1.08 -16.29 17.64
C ARG A 848 -2.40 -16.85 18.16
N ALA A 849 -3.42 -16.96 17.29
CA ALA A 849 -4.71 -17.53 17.66
C ALA A 849 -4.55 -18.96 18.20
N ARG A 850 -3.78 -19.82 17.55
CA ARG A 850 -3.46 -21.16 18.04
C ARG A 850 -2.84 -21.19 19.43
N ARG A 851 -2.03 -20.20 19.77
CA ARG A 851 -1.42 -20.10 21.10
C ARG A 851 -2.39 -19.58 22.14
N LEU A 852 -3.24 -18.63 21.78
CA LEU A 852 -4.16 -17.93 22.68
C LEU A 852 -5.45 -18.71 22.94
N LEU A 853 -5.85 -19.61 22.02
CA LEU A 853 -7.05 -20.45 22.13
C LEU A 853 -6.79 -21.79 22.82
N LYS A 854 -5.53 -22.11 23.14
CA LYS A 854 -5.15 -23.24 24.01
C LYS A 854 -5.31 -22.91 25.48
#